data_f23d2a3451e0caab16e7cc2fb0293401
#
_entry.id   f23d2a3451e0caab16e7cc2fb0293401
#
_cell.length_a   1.000
_cell.length_b   1.000
_cell.length_c   1.000
_cell.angle_alpha   90.00
_cell.angle_beta   90.00
_cell.angle_gamma   90.00
#
_symmetry.space_group_name_H-M   'P 1'
#
loop_
_entity.id
_entity.type
_entity.pdbx_description
1 polymer ?
#
loop_
_entity_poly.entity_id
_entity_poly.type
_entity_poly.pdbx_seq_one_letter_code
_entity_poly.pdbx_strand_id
1 'polypeptide(L)'
;MALGVLLQNKAYRWSEDMSEEAIEKRIADDQAARVASVALIILFGLAFFLSIVLLITNASIFRVFSVTFWVQPSLEGVFLLLTGLIGALWFSHASQTSRHVVSMPKLSLREIIPQILELEPQKKEINVADLFDVSAHEAVENAFSLANKFGHKTLEPLHLFLGSMDDSNAGAVLSRLGLSFDSMKEPLARRLEQRQLGKPMEFSVSSIEAILTAFLNSFEQQRVSVTALEIFYEAFKRDLFIQELILDLGIQPEQFSNMIEWVRIHERMRERYEQFSKAAMFKPTGAMNRAMTSVATPVLDSFSEDLTTAAVQGRLPLLVGRDQELEEIFRIIEGGRESVVLVGPEGVGRTSLLEGIAQLMVEERVPAMLQDKRLMRLSVPHLISGATPSEAQERLLTALNEVARSGNIVLAVTDIEQMTGFSVGDGESIDLAGVLVDFLSRSGLFAIATTSPRAYTSVIENSILSRVFQKVDIREPSEQEAIHILESKIGAIEFQHSVVFTYLALEKCVQLTDRFMHEQFLPKKAVEIARETALFVAKTKGKDSFVTDQDIARIVSEKTNVPLTNIQEEEKDKLVHLEERMHERMVGQEEAVTAVAGALRRARTDLRAENRPIAAFLFLGPTGVGKTELAKTIAQTYFGNEESMVRLDMSEYQDPSSIHRLIGEPNSQDGGLLTEAVRKNPFTIVLLDEFEKADKNILNVFLQVFDDGRLTDASGRTVDFTNTVLIATSNAGTQYIQDSVVQGVDVETMKTHLIEQELRGQYRPELLNRFDGIIVFKPLTKDEILQIARLMIAQVSKRLETKGISFRASDEMVALLADKGYDPTFGARPLRRVIQEEVDNAIANVLLEGTVRRRDTIVLEIGGIRIEKAETL
;
A
#
# COMPACT_ATOMS: atom_id res chain seq x y z
N MET A 1 32.52 -35.08 15.97
CA MET A 1 31.77 -33.95 16.59
C MET A 1 30.50 -33.75 15.80
N ALA A 2 29.38 -33.53 16.45
CA ALA A 2 28.10 -33.35 15.76
C ALA A 2 27.65 -31.89 15.92
N LEU A 3 27.03 -31.33 14.89
CA LEU A 3 26.50 -29.98 14.93
C LEU A 3 25.39 -29.86 15.98
N GLY A 4 25.37 -28.76 16.70
CA GLY A 4 24.36 -28.51 17.73
C GLY A 4 24.39 -27.05 18.21
N VAL A 5 23.43 -26.74 19.08
CA VAL A 5 23.28 -25.41 19.69
C VAL A 5 23.40 -25.57 21.20
N LEU A 6 24.20 -24.72 21.82
CA LEU A 6 24.30 -24.69 23.30
C LEU A 6 23.42 -23.54 23.82
N LEU A 7 22.38 -23.90 24.60
CA LEU A 7 21.41 -22.93 25.12
C LEU A 7 21.07 -23.29 26.55
N GLN A 8 21.19 -22.34 27.48
CA GLN A 8 20.93 -22.52 28.90
C GLN A 8 21.63 -23.74 29.53
N ASN A 9 22.90 -23.98 29.15
CA ASN A 9 23.72 -25.13 29.56
C ASN A 9 23.15 -26.51 29.13
N LYS A 10 22.34 -26.55 28.06
CA LYS A 10 21.86 -27.77 27.43
C LYS A 10 22.31 -27.79 25.98
N ALA A 11 22.69 -28.94 25.46
CA ALA A 11 23.04 -29.13 24.08
C ALA A 11 21.79 -29.60 23.30
N TYR A 12 21.42 -28.85 22.28
CA TYR A 12 20.32 -29.19 21.36
C TYR A 12 20.93 -29.71 20.05
N ARG A 13 20.55 -30.95 19.68
CA ARG A 13 21.10 -31.65 18.52
C ARG A 13 19.99 -32.35 17.75
N TRP A 14 20.28 -32.56 16.47
CA TRP A 14 19.49 -33.48 15.67
C TRP A 14 19.99 -34.91 15.87
N SER A 15 19.19 -35.79 16.47
CA SER A 15 19.57 -37.18 16.79
C SER A 15 18.43 -38.19 16.59
N GLU A 16 17.49 -37.88 15.68
CA GLU A 16 16.35 -38.73 15.44
C GLU A 16 16.72 -39.94 14.55
N ASP A 17 16.25 -41.13 14.93
CA ASP A 17 16.40 -42.34 14.09
C ASP A 17 15.40 -42.27 12.93
N MET A 18 15.94 -42.09 11.73
CA MET A 18 15.22 -42.01 10.47
C MET A 18 15.36 -43.29 9.65
N SER A 19 15.56 -44.45 10.27
CA SER A 19 15.50 -45.74 9.56
C SER A 19 14.09 -45.99 8.98
N GLU A 20 14.01 -46.65 7.85
CA GLU A 20 12.73 -47.01 7.19
C GLU A 20 11.80 -47.74 8.16
N GLU A 21 12.35 -48.70 8.94
CA GLU A 21 11.62 -49.45 9.96
C GLU A 21 11.08 -48.55 11.10
N ALA A 22 11.86 -47.53 11.53
CA ALA A 22 11.44 -46.59 12.58
C ALA A 22 10.32 -45.67 12.09
N ILE A 23 10.38 -45.23 10.82
CA ILE A 23 9.36 -44.36 10.23
C ILE A 23 8.07 -45.16 9.95
N GLU A 24 8.16 -46.34 9.36
CA GLU A 24 6.99 -47.21 9.13
C GLU A 24 6.30 -47.59 10.45
N LYS A 25 7.07 -47.85 11.49
CA LYS A 25 6.53 -48.15 12.81
C LYS A 25 5.81 -46.92 13.36
N ARG A 26 6.39 -45.71 13.27
CA ARG A 26 5.72 -44.47 13.72
C ARG A 26 4.43 -44.18 12.98
N ILE A 27 4.42 -44.34 11.67
CA ILE A 27 3.23 -44.18 10.83
C ILE A 27 2.15 -45.16 11.21
N ALA A 28 2.53 -46.43 11.41
CA ALA A 28 1.61 -47.50 11.83
C ALA A 28 1.05 -47.23 13.26
N ASP A 29 1.88 -46.80 14.17
CA ASP A 29 1.47 -46.45 15.54
C ASP A 29 0.52 -45.23 15.55
N ASP A 30 0.79 -44.18 14.76
CA ASP A 30 -0.09 -43.01 14.61
C ASP A 30 -1.43 -43.36 13.94
N GLN A 31 -1.42 -44.21 12.92
CA GLN A 31 -2.65 -44.71 12.28
C GLN A 31 -3.48 -45.54 13.25
N ALA A 32 -2.83 -46.44 13.98
CA ALA A 32 -3.49 -47.27 15.00
C ALA A 32 -4.11 -46.38 16.11
N ALA A 33 -3.39 -45.36 16.54
CA ALA A 33 -3.87 -44.40 17.53
C ALA A 33 -5.08 -43.59 17.06
N ARG A 34 -5.07 -43.11 15.78
CA ARG A 34 -6.21 -42.43 15.17
C ARG A 34 -7.44 -43.35 15.04
N VAL A 35 -7.25 -44.58 14.58
CA VAL A 35 -8.34 -45.55 14.47
C VAL A 35 -8.93 -45.86 15.83
N ALA A 36 -8.08 -46.04 16.86
CA ALA A 36 -8.52 -46.32 18.26
C ALA A 36 -9.30 -45.13 18.83
N SER A 37 -8.84 -43.89 18.58
CA SER A 37 -9.53 -42.67 18.99
C SER A 37 -10.93 -42.52 18.33
N VAL A 38 -11.03 -42.76 17.04
CA VAL A 38 -12.31 -42.72 16.31
C VAL A 38 -13.25 -43.82 16.82
N ALA A 39 -12.76 -45.04 17.05
CA ALA A 39 -13.55 -46.13 17.58
C ALA A 39 -14.08 -45.82 19.02
N LEU A 40 -13.24 -45.20 19.86
CA LEU A 40 -13.65 -44.79 21.23
C LEU A 40 -14.70 -43.67 21.19
N ILE A 41 -14.59 -42.69 20.24
CA ILE A 41 -15.60 -41.64 20.06
C ILE A 41 -16.95 -42.24 19.63
N ILE A 42 -16.93 -43.17 18.66
CA ILE A 42 -18.15 -43.86 18.22
C ILE A 42 -18.79 -44.67 19.35
N LEU A 43 -17.99 -45.43 20.10
CA LEU A 43 -18.46 -46.20 21.27
C LEU A 43 -19.05 -45.28 22.35
N PHE A 44 -18.38 -44.16 22.64
CA PHE A 44 -18.87 -43.13 23.56
C PHE A 44 -20.22 -42.58 23.11
N GLY A 45 -20.32 -42.19 21.83
CA GLY A 45 -21.57 -41.66 21.26
C GLY A 45 -22.74 -42.64 21.31
N LEU A 46 -22.48 -43.94 20.99
CA LEU A 46 -23.48 -45.01 21.10
C LEU A 46 -23.90 -45.28 22.53
N ALA A 47 -22.94 -45.39 23.47
CA ALA A 47 -23.22 -45.60 24.88
C ALA A 47 -23.99 -44.44 25.51
N PHE A 48 -23.63 -43.20 25.13
CA PHE A 48 -24.29 -41.97 25.58
C PHE A 48 -25.73 -41.87 25.04
N PHE A 49 -25.94 -42.15 23.74
CA PHE A 49 -27.26 -42.19 23.12
C PHE A 49 -28.15 -43.25 23.78
N LEU A 50 -27.62 -44.44 23.98
CA LEU A 50 -28.38 -45.52 24.62
C LEU A 50 -28.72 -45.18 26.09
N SER A 51 -27.80 -44.53 26.83
CA SER A 51 -28.04 -44.05 28.18
C SER A 51 -29.21 -43.04 28.24
N ILE A 52 -29.23 -42.11 27.28
CA ILE A 52 -30.33 -41.11 27.15
C ILE A 52 -31.64 -41.80 26.86
N VAL A 53 -31.69 -42.74 25.90
CA VAL A 53 -32.92 -43.46 25.54
C VAL A 53 -33.46 -44.22 26.75
N LEU A 54 -32.60 -44.91 27.51
CA LEU A 54 -33.00 -45.64 28.72
C LEU A 54 -33.50 -44.71 29.81
N LEU A 55 -32.88 -43.55 30.00
CA LEU A 55 -33.32 -42.54 30.98
C LEU A 55 -34.71 -41.93 30.60
N ILE A 56 -34.99 -41.74 29.31
CA ILE A 56 -36.26 -41.23 28.83
C ILE A 56 -37.35 -42.29 28.95
N THR A 57 -37.09 -43.52 28.48
CA THR A 57 -38.07 -44.60 28.47
C THR A 57 -38.51 -44.99 29.88
N ASN A 58 -37.60 -44.96 30.87
CA ASN A 58 -37.88 -45.30 32.24
C ASN A 58 -38.27 -44.10 33.14
N ALA A 59 -38.44 -42.92 32.54
CA ALA A 59 -38.76 -41.66 33.24
C ALA A 59 -37.84 -41.35 34.44
N SER A 60 -36.58 -41.75 34.35
CA SER A 60 -35.59 -41.68 35.45
C SER A 60 -34.65 -40.45 35.37
N ILE A 61 -34.87 -39.52 34.43
CA ILE A 61 -34.01 -38.33 34.22
C ILE A 61 -33.80 -37.52 35.52
N PHE A 62 -34.83 -37.31 36.31
CA PHE A 62 -34.72 -36.56 37.56
C PHE A 62 -34.10 -37.38 38.72
N ARG A 63 -34.11 -38.71 38.63
CA ARG A 63 -33.51 -39.60 39.64
C ARG A 63 -32.01 -39.66 39.60
N VAL A 64 -31.38 -39.27 38.45
CA VAL A 64 -29.92 -39.27 38.30
C VAL A 64 -29.23 -38.38 39.33
N PHE A 65 -29.89 -37.36 39.88
CA PHE A 65 -29.36 -36.48 40.90
C PHE A 65 -29.55 -37.02 42.34
N SER A 66 -30.18 -38.19 42.53
CA SER A 66 -30.33 -38.81 43.81
C SER A 66 -29.25 -39.85 44.11
N VAL A 67 -28.76 -39.91 45.33
CA VAL A 67 -27.76 -40.92 45.76
C VAL A 67 -28.27 -42.33 45.56
N THR A 68 -29.56 -42.58 45.78
CA THR A 68 -30.21 -43.86 45.62
C THR A 68 -30.15 -44.42 44.22
N PHE A 69 -30.13 -43.56 43.18
CA PHE A 69 -29.96 -43.97 41.77
C PHE A 69 -28.63 -44.69 41.53
N TRP A 70 -27.56 -44.21 42.17
CA TRP A 70 -26.20 -44.71 41.97
C TRP A 70 -25.88 -45.94 42.84
N VAL A 71 -26.60 -46.13 43.92
CA VAL A 71 -26.39 -47.25 44.83
C VAL A 71 -27.24 -48.51 44.50
N GLN A 72 -28.41 -48.30 43.88
CA GLN A 72 -29.26 -49.43 43.44
C GLN A 72 -28.84 -49.90 42.04
N PRO A 73 -28.68 -51.23 41.82
CA PRO A 73 -28.32 -51.75 40.51
C PRO A 73 -29.44 -51.52 39.50
N SER A 74 -29.29 -50.47 38.70
CA SER A 74 -30.20 -50.13 37.59
C SER A 74 -29.46 -50.21 36.25
N LEU A 75 -30.17 -50.69 35.23
CA LEU A 75 -29.55 -50.76 33.87
C LEU A 75 -29.09 -49.42 33.40
N GLU A 76 -29.85 -48.37 33.69
CA GLU A 76 -29.51 -46.95 33.34
C GLU A 76 -28.23 -46.46 34.03
N GLY A 77 -28.06 -46.77 35.31
CA GLY A 77 -26.87 -46.43 36.07
C GLY A 77 -25.62 -47.15 35.56
N VAL A 78 -25.75 -48.42 35.18
CA VAL A 78 -24.66 -49.23 34.60
C VAL A 78 -24.24 -48.56 33.23
N PHE A 79 -25.19 -48.21 32.35
CA PHE A 79 -24.85 -47.59 31.07
C PHE A 79 -24.25 -46.20 31.21
N LEU A 80 -24.68 -45.39 32.20
CA LEU A 80 -24.07 -44.09 32.50
C LEU A 80 -22.64 -44.24 33.01
N LEU A 81 -22.39 -45.20 33.90
CA LEU A 81 -21.05 -45.51 34.37
C LEU A 81 -20.14 -45.99 33.24
N LEU A 82 -20.66 -46.85 32.37
CA LEU A 82 -19.93 -47.35 31.21
C LEU A 82 -19.60 -46.20 30.22
N THR A 83 -20.52 -45.27 30.00
CA THR A 83 -20.28 -44.08 29.22
C THR A 83 -19.17 -43.22 29.84
N GLY A 84 -19.22 -43.01 31.17
CA GLY A 84 -18.16 -42.31 31.89
C GLY A 84 -16.80 -42.98 31.78
N LEU A 85 -16.78 -44.32 31.88
CA LEU A 85 -15.56 -45.13 31.74
C LEU A 85 -14.96 -45.02 30.31
N ILE A 86 -15.80 -45.16 29.27
CA ILE A 86 -15.37 -45.02 27.87
C ILE A 86 -14.84 -43.58 27.61
N GLY A 87 -15.53 -42.56 28.13
CA GLY A 87 -15.07 -41.17 28.03
C GLY A 87 -13.72 -40.96 28.75
N ALA A 88 -13.53 -41.55 29.94
CA ALA A 88 -12.25 -41.50 30.65
C ALA A 88 -11.13 -42.24 29.92
N LEU A 89 -11.44 -43.41 29.33
CA LEU A 89 -10.49 -44.15 28.48
C LEU A 89 -10.11 -43.37 27.21
N TRP A 90 -11.09 -42.75 26.55
CA TRP A 90 -10.83 -41.90 25.41
C TRP A 90 -9.95 -40.69 25.78
N PHE A 91 -10.26 -40.02 26.89
CA PHE A 91 -9.48 -38.88 27.38
C PHE A 91 -8.04 -39.29 27.75
N SER A 92 -7.88 -40.46 28.46
CA SER A 92 -6.57 -41.01 28.77
C SER A 92 -5.78 -41.36 27.50
N HIS A 93 -6.43 -42.03 26.54
CA HIS A 93 -5.82 -42.37 25.26
C HIS A 93 -5.44 -41.11 24.47
N ALA A 94 -6.34 -40.12 24.30
CA ALA A 94 -6.07 -38.85 23.64
C ALA A 94 -4.94 -38.08 24.32
N SER A 95 -4.87 -38.13 25.67
CA SER A 95 -3.76 -37.51 26.46
C SER A 95 -2.43 -38.23 26.28
N GLN A 96 -2.43 -39.54 26.08
CA GLN A 96 -1.19 -40.31 25.86
C GLN A 96 -0.71 -40.30 24.43
N THR A 97 -1.64 -40.17 23.46
CA THR A 97 -1.32 -40.09 22.00
C THR A 97 -1.04 -38.65 21.54
N SER A 98 -1.45 -37.65 22.33
CA SER A 98 -0.94 -36.30 22.06
C SER A 98 0.58 -36.31 22.29
N ARG A 99 1.36 -36.21 21.19
CA ARG A 99 2.82 -36.09 21.31
C ARG A 99 3.10 -34.95 22.28
N HIS A 100 3.81 -35.26 23.39
CA HIS A 100 4.26 -34.24 24.31
C HIS A 100 5.30 -33.38 23.63
N VAL A 101 4.85 -32.31 22.96
CA VAL A 101 5.75 -31.26 22.50
C VAL A 101 6.41 -30.68 23.74
N VAL A 102 7.69 -30.90 23.87
CA VAL A 102 8.49 -30.25 24.92
C VAL A 102 8.41 -28.75 24.62
N SER A 103 7.89 -27.98 25.59
CA SER A 103 7.75 -26.52 25.35
C SER A 103 9.11 -25.88 25.11
N MET A 104 9.18 -25.01 24.10
CA MET A 104 10.38 -24.22 23.82
C MET A 104 10.92 -23.52 25.07
N PRO A 105 12.25 -23.45 25.26
CA PRO A 105 12.85 -22.68 26.34
C PRO A 105 12.49 -21.20 26.18
N LYS A 106 12.15 -20.52 27.29
CA LYS A 106 11.80 -19.09 27.26
C LYS A 106 13.06 -18.25 27.16
N LEU A 107 13.02 -17.26 26.27
CA LEU A 107 14.10 -16.27 26.12
C LEU A 107 14.18 -15.40 27.39
N SER A 108 15.36 -15.24 27.98
CA SER A 108 15.60 -14.27 29.04
C SER A 108 16.13 -12.97 28.41
N LEU A 109 15.76 -11.80 28.93
CA LEU A 109 16.09 -10.45 28.43
C LEU A 109 17.60 -10.14 28.24
N ARG A 110 18.50 -11.10 28.55
CA ARG A 110 19.96 -10.95 28.48
C ARG A 110 20.68 -12.07 27.71
N GLU A 111 19.96 -12.98 27.08
CA GLU A 111 20.61 -14.06 26.33
C GLU A 111 21.00 -13.59 24.93
N ILE A 112 22.28 -13.77 24.61
CA ILE A 112 22.79 -13.62 23.24
C ILE A 112 22.34 -14.84 22.45
N ILE A 113 21.84 -14.65 21.24
CA ILE A 113 21.42 -15.71 20.34
C ILE A 113 22.59 -16.67 20.12
N PRO A 114 22.43 -17.98 20.45
CA PRO A 114 23.50 -18.93 20.33
C PRO A 114 23.79 -19.25 18.85
N GLN A 115 25.03 -19.56 18.55
CA GLN A 115 25.45 -19.99 17.22
C GLN A 115 25.48 -21.52 17.13
N ILE A 116 25.33 -22.06 15.93
CA ILE A 116 25.52 -23.47 15.63
C ILE A 116 27.02 -23.78 15.75
N LEU A 117 27.37 -24.74 16.56
CA LEU A 117 28.74 -25.13 16.85
C LEU A 117 28.91 -26.66 16.74
N GLU A 118 30.14 -27.11 16.49
CA GLU A 118 30.50 -28.51 16.71
C GLU A 118 30.64 -28.76 18.21
N LEU A 119 29.78 -29.59 18.75
CA LEU A 119 29.73 -29.88 20.18
C LEU A 119 30.27 -31.28 20.48
N GLU A 120 30.99 -31.44 21.61
CA GLU A 120 31.31 -32.76 22.15
C GLU A 120 30.08 -33.36 22.84
N PRO A 121 29.97 -34.71 22.92
CA PRO A 121 28.86 -35.35 23.62
C PRO A 121 28.74 -34.87 25.07
N GLN A 122 27.55 -34.37 25.46
CA GLN A 122 27.30 -33.86 26.79
C GLN A 122 26.26 -34.73 27.55
N LYS A 123 26.34 -34.72 28.90
CA LYS A 123 25.41 -35.48 29.73
C LYS A 123 23.93 -35.03 29.66
N LYS A 124 23.63 -33.85 29.12
CA LYS A 124 22.27 -33.30 28.95
C LYS A 124 22.09 -32.87 27.50
N GLU A 125 21.80 -33.79 26.64
CA GLU A 125 21.44 -33.55 25.28
C GLU A 125 19.90 -33.60 25.10
N ILE A 126 19.36 -32.66 24.30
CA ILE A 126 17.95 -32.65 23.92
C ILE A 126 17.90 -32.81 22.39
N ASN A 127 17.09 -33.74 21.91
CA ASN A 127 16.83 -33.87 20.49
C ASN A 127 15.94 -32.73 20.05
N VAL A 128 16.35 -32.00 18.99
CA VAL A 128 15.56 -30.90 18.40
C VAL A 128 14.22 -31.40 17.87
N ALA A 129 14.14 -32.65 17.44
CA ALA A 129 12.89 -33.27 17.02
C ALA A 129 11.80 -33.28 18.11
N ASP A 130 12.17 -33.33 19.39
CA ASP A 130 11.21 -33.29 20.51
C ASP A 130 10.49 -31.94 20.62
N LEU A 131 11.00 -30.90 19.92
CA LEU A 131 10.45 -29.55 19.87
C LEU A 131 9.63 -29.29 18.61
N PHE A 132 9.51 -30.29 17.72
CA PHE A 132 8.73 -30.18 16.50
C PHE A 132 7.23 -30.35 16.78
N ASP A 133 6.43 -29.63 16.00
CA ASP A 133 5.02 -29.96 15.90
C ASP A 133 4.79 -31.12 14.90
N VAL A 134 3.54 -31.49 14.72
CA VAL A 134 3.18 -32.58 13.82
C VAL A 134 3.58 -32.27 12.38
N SER A 135 3.42 -31.00 11.95
CA SER A 135 3.72 -30.59 10.58
C SER A 135 5.22 -30.68 10.24
N ALA A 136 6.08 -30.29 11.21
CA ALA A 136 7.53 -30.37 11.05
C ALA A 136 8.02 -31.83 11.00
N HIS A 137 7.44 -32.71 11.81
CA HIS A 137 7.75 -34.14 11.74
C HIS A 137 7.35 -34.74 10.39
N GLU A 138 6.13 -34.47 9.94
CA GLU A 138 5.63 -34.96 8.63
C GLU A 138 6.50 -34.42 7.49
N ALA A 139 6.95 -33.17 7.53
CA ALA A 139 7.83 -32.57 6.53
C ALA A 139 9.17 -33.31 6.42
N VAL A 140 9.80 -33.66 7.56
CA VAL A 140 11.09 -34.37 7.55
C VAL A 140 10.91 -35.84 7.14
N GLU A 141 9.83 -36.50 7.57
CA GLU A 141 9.49 -37.87 7.17
C GLU A 141 9.21 -37.98 5.67
N ASN A 142 8.45 -37.00 5.11
CA ASN A 142 8.20 -36.89 3.67
C ASN A 142 9.50 -36.66 2.89
N ALA A 143 10.38 -35.78 3.39
CA ALA A 143 11.69 -35.55 2.78
C ALA A 143 12.54 -36.81 2.75
N PHE A 144 12.54 -37.60 3.82
CA PHE A 144 13.24 -38.88 3.90
C PHE A 144 12.64 -39.93 2.93
N SER A 145 11.32 -40.05 2.93
CA SER A 145 10.59 -40.93 2.03
C SER A 145 10.89 -40.61 0.56
N LEU A 146 10.90 -39.33 0.22
CA LEU A 146 11.24 -38.84 -1.13
C LEU A 146 12.68 -39.21 -1.49
N ALA A 147 13.65 -38.93 -0.63
CA ALA A 147 15.05 -39.25 -0.88
C ALA A 147 15.28 -40.78 -1.03
N ASN A 148 14.59 -41.59 -0.24
CA ASN A 148 14.65 -43.05 -0.30
C ASN A 148 14.01 -43.55 -1.61
N LYS A 149 12.87 -43.01 -2.04
CA LYS A 149 12.19 -43.35 -3.30
C LYS A 149 13.08 -43.14 -4.52
N PHE A 150 13.87 -42.05 -4.52
CA PHE A 150 14.83 -41.79 -5.60
C PHE A 150 16.18 -42.46 -5.37
N GLY A 151 16.40 -43.16 -4.25
CA GLY A 151 17.60 -43.90 -3.94
C GLY A 151 18.82 -43.02 -3.67
N HIS A 152 18.63 -41.84 -3.13
CA HIS A 152 19.73 -40.88 -2.86
C HIS A 152 20.56 -41.30 -1.65
N LYS A 153 21.88 -41.02 -1.67
CA LYS A 153 22.81 -41.28 -0.58
C LYS A 153 22.68 -40.28 0.57
N THR A 154 22.36 -39.02 0.26
CA THR A 154 22.29 -37.95 1.24
C THR A 154 20.96 -37.20 1.13
N LEU A 155 20.35 -36.88 2.30
CA LEU A 155 19.21 -36.01 2.40
C LEU A 155 19.68 -34.57 2.41
N GLU A 156 19.37 -33.82 1.33
CA GLU A 156 19.78 -32.44 1.13
C GLU A 156 18.64 -31.44 1.40
N PRO A 157 18.90 -30.13 1.50
CA PRO A 157 17.85 -29.12 1.72
C PRO A 157 16.70 -29.19 0.70
N LEU A 158 16.98 -29.56 -0.56
CA LEU A 158 15.94 -29.77 -1.57
C LEU A 158 14.87 -30.78 -1.13
N HIS A 159 15.27 -31.86 -0.46
CA HIS A 159 14.31 -32.86 0.02
C HIS A 159 13.46 -32.29 1.16
N LEU A 160 14.06 -31.50 2.07
CA LEU A 160 13.33 -30.82 3.16
C LEU A 160 12.32 -29.81 2.59
N PHE A 161 12.72 -29.03 1.57
CA PHE A 161 11.84 -28.11 0.88
C PHE A 161 10.63 -28.83 0.28
N LEU A 162 10.88 -29.91 -0.47
CA LEU A 162 9.82 -30.72 -1.12
C LEU A 162 8.94 -31.44 -0.09
N GLY A 163 9.54 -31.99 0.99
CA GLY A 163 8.80 -32.66 2.04
C GLY A 163 7.89 -31.73 2.85
N SER A 164 8.23 -30.43 2.86
CA SER A 164 7.43 -29.41 3.52
C SER A 164 6.33 -28.82 2.64
N MET A 165 6.33 -29.07 1.33
CA MET A 165 5.37 -28.46 0.39
C MET A 165 3.91 -28.91 0.63
N ASP A 166 3.70 -30.09 1.22
CA ASP A 166 2.36 -30.59 1.55
C ASP A 166 1.75 -29.88 2.77
N ASP A 167 2.53 -29.12 3.52
CA ASP A 167 2.02 -28.31 4.61
C ASP A 167 1.14 -27.16 4.09
N SER A 168 0.02 -26.90 4.78
CA SER A 168 -0.96 -25.89 4.39
C SER A 168 -0.36 -24.47 4.32
N ASN A 169 0.57 -24.14 5.22
CA ASN A 169 1.21 -22.83 5.26
C ASN A 169 2.26 -22.69 4.16
N ALA A 170 3.06 -23.73 3.90
CA ALA A 170 4.00 -23.74 2.77
C ALA A 170 3.27 -23.68 1.42
N GLY A 171 2.16 -24.41 1.27
CA GLY A 171 1.27 -24.33 0.11
C GLY A 171 0.64 -22.94 -0.07
N ALA A 172 0.25 -22.29 1.02
CA ALA A 172 -0.27 -20.92 1.00
C ALA A 172 0.80 -19.91 0.54
N VAL A 173 2.06 -20.06 0.98
CA VAL A 173 3.19 -19.22 0.52
C VAL A 173 3.32 -19.29 -0.99
N LEU A 174 3.38 -20.50 -1.56
CA LEU A 174 3.55 -20.68 -3.00
C LEU A 174 2.36 -20.14 -3.80
N SER A 175 1.14 -20.44 -3.38
CA SER A 175 -0.06 -19.97 -4.08
C SER A 175 -0.22 -18.46 -4.05
N ARG A 176 0.09 -17.80 -2.94
CA ARG A 176 0.03 -16.33 -2.81
C ARG A 176 1.16 -15.60 -3.54
N LEU A 177 2.28 -16.29 -3.82
CA LEU A 177 3.33 -15.80 -4.72
C LEU A 177 2.98 -16.04 -6.21
N GLY A 178 1.85 -16.68 -6.49
CA GLY A 178 1.45 -17.03 -7.86
C GLY A 178 2.21 -18.23 -8.44
N LEU A 179 2.93 -18.97 -7.58
CA LEU A 179 3.68 -20.15 -7.99
C LEU A 179 2.77 -21.38 -7.96
N SER A 180 2.60 -22.04 -9.11
CA SER A 180 1.91 -23.30 -9.17
C SER A 180 2.90 -24.46 -9.00
N PHE A 181 2.48 -25.54 -8.31
CA PHE A 181 3.31 -26.74 -8.21
C PHE A 181 3.65 -27.30 -9.60
N ASP A 182 2.73 -27.22 -10.55
CA ASP A 182 2.94 -27.71 -11.92
C ASP A 182 4.08 -26.98 -12.63
N SER A 183 4.26 -25.67 -12.39
CA SER A 183 5.36 -24.90 -12.98
C SER A 183 6.74 -25.28 -12.44
N MET A 184 6.80 -25.78 -11.21
CA MET A 184 8.03 -26.20 -10.53
C MET A 184 8.35 -27.68 -10.70
N LYS A 185 7.37 -28.51 -10.99
CA LYS A 185 7.44 -29.97 -10.99
C LYS A 185 8.52 -30.52 -11.93
N GLU A 186 8.58 -30.06 -13.17
CA GLU A 186 9.52 -30.56 -14.15
C GLU A 186 10.98 -30.22 -13.83
N PRO A 187 11.34 -28.95 -13.49
CA PRO A 187 12.70 -28.63 -13.07
C PRO A 187 13.15 -29.38 -11.81
N LEU A 188 12.25 -29.52 -10.82
CA LEU A 188 12.53 -30.24 -9.57
C LEU A 188 12.75 -31.73 -9.81
N ALA A 189 11.92 -32.36 -10.65
CA ALA A 189 12.09 -33.79 -11.00
C ALA A 189 13.41 -34.04 -11.70
N ARG A 190 13.77 -33.21 -12.68
CA ARG A 190 15.06 -33.32 -13.37
C ARG A 190 16.25 -33.18 -12.42
N ARG A 191 16.15 -32.28 -11.42
CA ARG A 191 17.21 -32.07 -10.44
C ARG A 191 17.36 -33.26 -9.49
N LEU A 192 16.24 -33.92 -9.12
CA LEU A 192 16.28 -35.12 -8.30
C LEU A 192 16.93 -36.29 -9.04
N GLU A 193 16.66 -36.47 -10.32
CA GLU A 193 17.24 -37.55 -11.13
C GLU A 193 18.78 -37.46 -11.33
N GLN A 194 19.34 -36.27 -11.19
CA GLN A 194 20.78 -36.01 -11.39
C GLN A 194 21.68 -36.28 -10.15
N ARG A 195 21.10 -36.68 -9.02
CA ARG A 195 21.84 -36.84 -7.76
C ARG A 195 22.49 -38.20 -7.57
N GLN A 196 23.45 -38.27 -6.65
CA GLN A 196 24.20 -39.48 -6.37
C GLN A 196 23.32 -40.54 -5.67
N LEU A 197 23.32 -41.74 -6.22
CA LEU A 197 22.62 -42.91 -5.69
C LEU A 197 23.49 -43.64 -4.67
N GLY A 198 22.93 -44.18 -3.60
CA GLY A 198 23.64 -44.94 -2.59
C GLY A 198 22.87 -45.23 -1.30
N LYS A 199 23.27 -46.25 -0.56
CA LYS A 199 22.79 -46.60 0.79
C LYS A 199 23.99 -46.77 1.71
N PRO A 200 23.91 -46.43 3.03
CA PRO A 200 22.78 -45.86 3.78
C PRO A 200 22.59 -44.38 3.48
N MET A 201 21.38 -43.84 3.76
CA MET A 201 21.06 -42.44 3.61
C MET A 201 21.46 -41.69 4.88
N GLU A 202 22.20 -40.57 4.70
CA GLU A 202 22.63 -39.70 5.80
C GLU A 202 22.13 -38.27 5.55
N PHE A 203 21.88 -37.50 6.60
CA PHE A 203 21.61 -36.08 6.45
C PHE A 203 22.87 -35.34 6.03
N SER A 204 22.75 -34.45 5.04
CA SER A 204 23.83 -33.52 4.71
C SER A 204 24.05 -32.51 5.82
N VAL A 205 25.25 -31.98 5.91
CA VAL A 205 25.57 -30.89 6.88
C VAL A 205 24.60 -29.73 6.71
N SER A 206 24.34 -29.31 5.48
CA SER A 206 23.40 -28.21 5.17
C SER A 206 21.97 -28.51 5.61
N SER A 207 21.50 -29.76 5.56
CA SER A 207 20.16 -30.14 6.05
C SER A 207 20.07 -30.10 7.57
N ILE A 208 21.12 -30.54 8.27
CA ILE A 208 21.19 -30.43 9.73
C ILE A 208 21.23 -28.95 10.14
N GLU A 209 22.03 -28.15 9.45
CA GLU A 209 22.05 -26.71 9.69
C GLU A 209 20.69 -26.05 9.44
N ALA A 210 19.94 -26.46 8.39
CA ALA A 210 18.60 -25.98 8.12
C ALA A 210 17.67 -26.26 9.31
N ILE A 211 17.68 -27.48 9.82
CA ILE A 211 16.86 -27.92 10.97
C ILE A 211 17.24 -27.12 12.25
N LEU A 212 18.52 -26.99 12.53
CA LEU A 212 19.00 -26.27 13.72
C LEU A 212 18.69 -24.78 13.62
N THR A 213 18.76 -24.18 12.44
CA THR A 213 18.42 -22.77 12.25
C THR A 213 16.91 -22.55 12.32
N ALA A 214 16.11 -23.47 11.81
CA ALA A 214 14.65 -23.45 11.99
C ALA A 214 14.26 -23.47 13.48
N PHE A 215 14.98 -24.26 14.29
CA PHE A 215 14.84 -24.24 15.75
C PHE A 215 15.23 -22.89 16.33
N LEU A 216 16.38 -22.30 15.95
CA LEU A 216 16.83 -21.02 16.45
C LEU A 216 15.85 -19.91 16.11
N ASN A 217 15.35 -19.84 14.89
CA ASN A 217 14.36 -18.86 14.46
C ASN A 217 13.06 -18.98 15.27
N SER A 218 12.60 -20.22 15.51
CA SER A 218 11.41 -20.48 16.34
C SER A 218 11.64 -20.04 17.80
N PHE A 219 12.85 -20.25 18.31
CA PHE A 219 13.25 -19.81 19.65
C PHE A 219 13.28 -18.27 19.76
N GLU A 220 13.90 -17.59 18.82
CA GLU A 220 13.96 -16.12 18.77
C GLU A 220 12.56 -15.48 18.74
N GLN A 221 11.67 -16.08 17.95
CA GLN A 221 10.28 -15.64 17.82
C GLN A 221 9.38 -16.08 18.98
N GLN A 222 9.94 -16.74 20.01
CA GLN A 222 9.22 -17.25 21.18
C GLN A 222 8.02 -18.15 20.81
N ARG A 223 8.15 -18.96 19.76
CA ARG A 223 7.13 -19.91 19.35
C ARG A 223 7.03 -21.09 20.33
N VAL A 224 5.90 -21.78 20.27
CA VAL A 224 5.67 -22.97 21.11
C VAL A 224 6.46 -24.16 20.61
N SER A 225 6.65 -24.29 19.29
CA SER A 225 7.28 -25.42 18.59
C SER A 225 7.89 -24.98 17.27
N VAL A 226 8.70 -25.84 16.66
CA VAL A 226 9.19 -25.69 15.29
C VAL A 226 8.12 -26.22 14.34
N THR A 227 7.76 -25.43 13.31
CA THR A 227 6.75 -25.80 12.31
C THR A 227 7.40 -26.18 10.96
N ALA A 228 6.65 -26.85 10.08
CA ALA A 228 7.10 -27.17 8.72
C ALA A 228 7.49 -25.91 7.93
N LEU A 229 6.82 -24.79 8.16
CA LEU A 229 7.12 -23.51 7.51
C LEU A 229 8.56 -23.03 7.77
N GLU A 230 9.06 -23.22 9.00
CA GLU A 230 10.43 -22.84 9.35
C GLU A 230 11.46 -23.71 8.64
N ILE A 231 11.18 -25.03 8.55
CA ILE A 231 12.03 -25.98 7.81
C ILE A 231 12.02 -25.63 6.30
N PHE A 232 10.85 -25.35 5.75
CA PHE A 232 10.66 -24.93 4.36
C PHE A 232 11.48 -23.72 4.01
N TYR A 233 11.42 -22.68 4.86
CA TYR A 233 12.16 -21.45 4.66
C TYR A 233 13.67 -21.61 4.77
N GLU A 234 14.13 -22.36 5.76
CA GLU A 234 15.57 -22.58 5.93
C GLU A 234 16.15 -23.50 4.87
N ALA A 235 15.36 -24.44 4.34
CA ALA A 235 15.73 -25.22 3.18
C ALA A 235 15.86 -24.37 1.91
N PHE A 236 14.91 -23.44 1.67
CA PHE A 236 15.00 -22.46 0.57
C PHE A 236 16.27 -21.63 0.64
N LYS A 237 16.63 -21.09 1.81
CA LYS A 237 17.83 -20.26 1.98
C LYS A 237 19.15 -20.97 1.68
N ARG A 238 19.17 -22.30 1.84
CA ARG A 238 20.39 -23.10 1.71
C ARG A 238 20.54 -23.82 0.40
N ASP A 239 19.52 -23.88 -0.44
CA ASP A 239 19.60 -24.53 -1.76
C ASP A 239 19.56 -23.48 -2.86
N LEU A 240 20.72 -23.22 -3.49
CA LEU A 240 20.86 -22.25 -4.58
C LEU A 240 19.98 -22.58 -5.79
N PHE A 241 19.77 -23.88 -6.07
CA PHE A 241 18.90 -24.27 -7.19
C PHE A 241 17.45 -23.86 -6.98
N ILE A 242 16.95 -23.98 -5.75
CA ILE A 242 15.57 -23.54 -5.43
C ILE A 242 15.47 -22.02 -5.58
N GLN A 243 16.47 -21.26 -5.11
CA GLN A 243 16.50 -19.81 -5.24
C GLN A 243 16.54 -19.36 -6.71
N GLU A 244 17.38 -20.01 -7.53
CA GLU A 244 17.44 -19.74 -8.97
C GLU A 244 16.14 -20.10 -9.68
N LEU A 245 15.52 -21.23 -9.33
CA LEU A 245 14.25 -21.66 -9.92
C LEU A 245 13.12 -20.65 -9.61
N ILE A 246 13.05 -20.16 -8.37
CA ILE A 246 12.05 -19.17 -7.97
C ILE A 246 12.31 -17.82 -8.65
N LEU A 247 13.58 -17.43 -8.81
CA LEU A 247 13.97 -16.23 -9.54
C LEU A 247 13.60 -16.32 -11.03
N ASP A 248 13.83 -17.48 -11.67
CA ASP A 248 13.44 -17.74 -13.07
C ASP A 248 11.91 -17.67 -13.28
N LEU A 249 11.15 -17.97 -12.22
CA LEU A 249 9.68 -17.80 -12.20
C LEU A 249 9.24 -16.35 -11.89
N GLY A 250 10.19 -15.41 -11.77
CA GLY A 250 9.94 -13.98 -11.63
C GLY A 250 9.76 -13.48 -10.19
N ILE A 251 10.07 -14.32 -9.18
CA ILE A 251 9.94 -13.94 -7.75
C ILE A 251 11.35 -13.70 -7.17
N GLN A 252 11.53 -12.50 -6.60
CA GLN A 252 12.79 -12.17 -5.91
C GLN A 252 12.89 -12.91 -4.55
N PRO A 253 14.11 -13.30 -4.11
CA PRO A 253 14.31 -13.95 -2.81
C PRO A 253 13.77 -13.16 -1.62
N GLU A 254 13.80 -11.83 -1.70
CA GLU A 254 13.25 -10.92 -0.69
C GLU A 254 11.72 -11.06 -0.60
N GLN A 255 11.03 -11.16 -1.73
CA GLN A 255 9.56 -11.35 -1.79
C GLN A 255 9.16 -12.68 -1.18
N PHE A 256 9.95 -13.74 -1.42
CA PHE A 256 9.74 -15.02 -0.78
C PHE A 256 9.89 -14.92 0.75
N SER A 257 10.92 -14.23 1.22
CA SER A 257 11.17 -13.99 2.64
C SER A 257 10.05 -13.19 3.30
N ASN A 258 9.57 -12.14 2.64
CA ASN A 258 8.47 -11.31 3.11
C ASN A 258 7.16 -12.10 3.16
N MET A 259 6.91 -12.98 2.19
CA MET A 259 5.72 -13.85 2.21
C MET A 259 5.74 -14.82 3.41
N ILE A 260 6.91 -15.38 3.75
CA ILE A 260 7.05 -16.19 4.96
C ILE A 260 6.71 -15.36 6.21
N GLU A 261 7.21 -14.11 6.29
CA GLU A 261 6.91 -13.24 7.43
C GLU A 261 5.42 -12.89 7.49
N TRP A 262 4.75 -12.73 6.35
CA TRP A 262 3.30 -12.58 6.32
C TRP A 262 2.55 -13.77 6.94
N VAL A 263 2.91 -14.99 6.57
CA VAL A 263 2.31 -16.19 7.18
C VAL A 263 2.60 -16.23 8.68
N ARG A 264 3.82 -15.88 9.10
CA ARG A 264 4.21 -15.76 10.52
C ARG A 264 3.38 -14.72 11.27
N ILE A 265 3.12 -13.56 10.66
CA ILE A 265 2.24 -12.52 11.25
C ILE A 265 0.84 -13.09 11.46
N HIS A 266 0.29 -13.81 10.48
CA HIS A 266 -1.04 -14.42 10.58
C HIS A 266 -1.11 -15.50 11.67
N GLU A 267 -0.10 -16.35 11.79
CA GLU A 267 0.01 -17.33 12.87
C GLU A 267 0.07 -16.64 14.24
N ARG A 268 0.94 -15.63 14.40
CA ARG A 268 1.03 -14.83 15.64
C ARG A 268 -0.29 -14.12 15.98
N MET A 269 -0.98 -13.59 14.98
CA MET A 269 -2.31 -12.98 15.20
C MET A 269 -3.34 -14.00 15.66
N ARG A 270 -3.34 -15.20 15.07
CA ARG A 270 -4.22 -16.29 15.46
C ARG A 270 -3.93 -16.76 16.88
N GLU A 271 -2.67 -16.98 17.22
CA GLU A 271 -2.24 -17.36 18.57
C GLU A 271 -2.60 -16.27 19.60
N ARG A 272 -2.35 -14.99 19.28
CA ARG A 272 -2.76 -13.85 20.12
C ARG A 272 -4.28 -13.80 20.30
N TYR A 273 -5.04 -13.99 19.23
CA TYR A 273 -6.50 -14.02 19.32
C TYR A 273 -7.01 -15.16 20.20
N GLU A 274 -6.39 -16.35 20.11
CA GLU A 274 -6.72 -17.49 20.97
C GLU A 274 -6.36 -17.23 22.44
N GLN A 275 -5.17 -16.66 22.71
CA GLN A 275 -4.74 -16.26 24.05
C GLN A 275 -5.65 -15.16 24.60
N PHE A 276 -5.97 -14.16 23.77
CA PHE A 276 -6.87 -13.08 24.09
C PHE A 276 -8.28 -13.60 24.42
N SER A 277 -8.84 -14.48 23.59
CA SER A 277 -10.14 -15.11 23.82
C SER A 277 -10.15 -15.93 25.13
N LYS A 278 -9.05 -16.62 25.44
CA LYS A 278 -8.88 -17.34 26.73
C LYS A 278 -8.75 -16.36 27.90
N ALA A 279 -7.95 -15.29 27.77
CA ALA A 279 -7.80 -14.26 28.81
C ALA A 279 -9.13 -13.53 29.06
N ALA A 280 -9.92 -13.27 28.02
CA ALA A 280 -11.24 -12.66 28.11
C ALA A 280 -12.28 -13.57 28.79
N MET A 281 -12.14 -14.91 28.62
CA MET A 281 -13.05 -15.90 29.23
C MET A 281 -12.63 -16.29 30.66
N PHE A 282 -11.33 -16.36 30.96
CA PHE A 282 -10.82 -16.71 32.29
C PHE A 282 -10.39 -15.45 33.02
N LYS A 283 -11.06 -15.15 34.14
CA LYS A 283 -10.63 -14.04 35.01
C LYS A 283 -9.17 -14.21 35.40
N PRO A 284 -8.39 -13.13 35.43
CA PRO A 284 -7.03 -13.15 35.94
C PRO A 284 -6.98 -13.72 37.39
N THR A 285 -5.92 -14.42 37.72
CA THR A 285 -5.70 -15.07 39.01
C THR A 285 -5.39 -14.11 40.17
N GLY A 286 -5.51 -12.82 39.98
CA GLY A 286 -5.39 -11.76 40.99
C GLY A 286 -6.73 -11.11 41.28
N ALA A 287 -6.89 -10.45 42.39
CA ALA A 287 -8.10 -9.82 42.92
C ALA A 287 -9.10 -9.30 41.85
N MET A 288 -10.41 -9.41 42.15
CA MET A 288 -11.57 -9.02 41.38
C MET A 288 -11.26 -7.94 40.28
N ASN A 289 -11.39 -8.29 39.00
CA ASN A 289 -11.14 -7.38 37.87
C ASN A 289 -12.01 -6.13 38.03
N ARG A 290 -11.40 -5.03 38.46
CA ARG A 290 -12.08 -3.77 38.76
C ARG A 290 -12.68 -3.13 37.51
N ALA A 291 -12.17 -3.44 36.31
CA ALA A 291 -12.74 -2.96 35.05
C ALA A 291 -14.18 -3.47 34.82
N MET A 292 -14.51 -4.66 35.36
CA MET A 292 -15.85 -5.25 35.25
C MET A 292 -16.80 -4.86 36.40
N THR A 293 -16.31 -4.28 37.48
CA THR A 293 -17.08 -3.90 38.69
C THR A 293 -17.17 -2.40 38.93
N SER A 294 -17.02 -1.60 37.86
CA SER A 294 -17.03 -0.13 37.95
C SER A 294 -18.40 0.41 38.35
N VAL A 295 -18.36 1.56 39.04
CA VAL A 295 -19.55 2.39 39.28
C VAL A 295 -20.21 2.72 37.94
N ALA A 296 -21.53 2.72 37.86
CA ALA A 296 -22.25 3.09 36.66
C ALA A 296 -21.91 4.53 36.21
N THR A 297 -21.64 4.70 34.94
CA THR A 297 -21.25 5.97 34.31
C THR A 297 -22.20 6.34 33.17
N PRO A 298 -23.51 6.54 33.44
CA PRO A 298 -24.52 6.66 32.40
C PRO A 298 -24.31 7.83 31.46
N VAL A 299 -23.84 8.98 31.96
CA VAL A 299 -23.60 10.17 31.14
C VAL A 299 -22.34 9.95 30.28
N LEU A 300 -21.26 9.47 30.84
CA LEU A 300 -20.06 9.15 30.10
C LEU A 300 -20.34 8.09 29.02
N ASP A 301 -21.05 7.02 29.36
CA ASP A 301 -21.39 5.92 28.42
C ASP A 301 -22.26 6.40 27.24
N SER A 302 -23.06 7.50 27.42
CA SER A 302 -23.86 8.07 26.34
C SER A 302 -23.06 8.86 25.31
N PHE A 303 -21.88 9.38 25.66
CA PHE A 303 -21.02 10.21 24.82
C PHE A 303 -19.67 9.54 24.50
N SER A 304 -19.45 8.32 24.97
CA SER A 304 -18.19 7.60 24.76
C SER A 304 -18.39 6.15 24.38
N GLU A 305 -17.36 5.56 23.82
CA GLU A 305 -17.26 4.14 23.51
C GLU A 305 -16.24 3.48 24.42
N ASP A 306 -16.62 2.36 25.06
CA ASP A 306 -15.71 1.55 25.86
C ASP A 306 -14.85 0.65 24.96
N LEU A 307 -13.62 1.10 24.67
CA LEU A 307 -12.67 0.34 23.87
C LEU A 307 -12.23 -0.95 24.55
N THR A 308 -12.13 -0.97 25.87
CA THR A 308 -11.74 -2.18 26.64
C THR A 308 -12.81 -3.24 26.53
N THR A 309 -14.11 -2.85 26.63
CA THR A 309 -15.22 -3.78 26.41
C THR A 309 -15.29 -4.24 24.94
N ALA A 310 -15.06 -3.34 23.97
CA ALA A 310 -14.99 -3.70 22.57
C ALA A 310 -13.84 -4.69 22.29
N ALA A 311 -12.69 -4.49 22.96
CA ALA A 311 -11.57 -5.41 22.94
C ALA A 311 -11.99 -6.80 23.47
N VAL A 312 -12.55 -6.89 24.69
CA VAL A 312 -13.01 -8.17 25.29
C VAL A 312 -13.98 -8.91 24.36
N GLN A 313 -14.81 -8.19 23.60
CA GLN A 313 -15.74 -8.77 22.64
C GLN A 313 -15.12 -9.12 21.28
N GLY A 314 -13.80 -8.92 21.11
CA GLY A 314 -13.09 -9.20 19.85
C GLY A 314 -13.51 -8.32 18.68
N ARG A 315 -14.07 -7.13 18.95
CA ARG A 315 -14.54 -6.19 17.91
C ARG A 315 -13.44 -5.25 17.40
N LEU A 316 -12.31 -5.17 18.09
CA LEU A 316 -11.19 -4.31 17.68
C LEU A 316 -10.21 -5.09 16.79
N PRO A 317 -9.67 -4.45 15.73
CA PRO A 317 -8.61 -5.04 14.93
C PRO A 317 -7.31 -5.12 15.75
N LEU A 318 -6.53 -6.19 15.55
CA LEU A 318 -5.22 -6.31 16.21
C LEU A 318 -4.26 -5.23 15.70
N LEU A 319 -3.51 -4.64 16.63
CA LEU A 319 -2.46 -3.69 16.32
C LEU A 319 -1.20 -4.45 15.86
N VAL A 320 -0.69 -4.08 14.69
CA VAL A 320 0.55 -4.60 14.12
C VAL A 320 1.53 -3.44 13.92
N GLY A 321 2.76 -3.63 14.33
CA GLY A 321 3.78 -2.56 14.37
C GLY A 321 3.52 -1.57 15.49
N ARG A 322 4.19 -0.42 15.43
CA ARG A 322 4.04 0.68 16.39
C ARG A 322 4.60 0.38 17.80
N ASP A 323 5.50 -0.58 17.91
CA ASP A 323 6.10 -0.94 19.21
C ASP A 323 6.88 0.24 19.82
N GLN A 324 7.57 1.03 19.00
CA GLN A 324 8.34 2.20 19.45
C GLN A 324 7.43 3.29 20.02
N GLU A 325 6.34 3.59 19.33
CA GLU A 325 5.36 4.59 19.78
C GLU A 325 4.65 4.13 21.05
N LEU A 326 4.33 2.83 21.15
CA LEU A 326 3.76 2.25 22.38
C LEU A 326 4.73 2.36 23.56
N GLU A 327 6.01 2.01 23.38
CA GLU A 327 7.02 2.15 24.43
C GLU A 327 7.19 3.59 24.88
N GLU A 328 7.15 4.55 23.95
CA GLU A 328 7.22 5.96 24.28
C GLU A 328 6.01 6.44 25.08
N ILE A 329 4.79 6.07 24.66
CA ILE A 329 3.55 6.35 25.37
C ILE A 329 3.60 5.76 26.79
N PHE A 330 3.99 4.51 26.93
CA PHE A 330 4.06 3.85 28.24
C PHE A 330 5.12 4.46 29.14
N ARG A 331 6.28 4.84 28.62
CA ARG A 331 7.33 5.55 29.36
C ARG A 331 6.86 6.90 29.91
N ILE A 332 6.09 7.68 29.12
CA ILE A 332 5.52 8.96 29.59
C ILE A 332 4.52 8.72 30.72
N ILE A 333 3.62 7.74 30.55
CA ILE A 333 2.61 7.41 31.56
C ILE A 333 3.25 6.93 32.86
N GLU A 334 4.31 6.13 32.81
CA GLU A 334 5.06 5.67 33.98
C GLU A 334 5.86 6.78 34.67
N GLY A 335 6.39 7.71 33.88
CA GLY A 335 7.33 8.73 34.36
C GLY A 335 6.71 9.82 35.24
N GLY A 336 5.44 10.16 35.06
CA GLY A 336 4.91 11.32 35.77
C GLY A 336 3.40 11.41 35.92
N ARG A 337 2.61 10.46 35.43
CA ARG A 337 1.14 10.58 35.30
C ARG A 337 0.72 11.73 34.36
N GLU A 338 1.52 12.00 33.37
CA GLU A 338 1.22 13.02 32.38
C GLU A 338 0.27 12.47 31.31
N SER A 339 -0.65 13.30 30.87
CA SER A 339 -1.50 12.97 29.71
C SER A 339 -0.68 13.01 28.42
N VAL A 340 -1.06 12.20 27.46
CA VAL A 340 -0.35 12.05 26.18
C VAL A 340 -1.21 12.56 25.04
N VAL A 341 -0.65 13.34 24.12
CA VAL A 341 -1.30 13.71 22.86
C VAL A 341 -0.56 13.09 21.67
N LEU A 342 -1.26 12.23 20.94
CA LEU A 342 -0.78 11.56 19.73
C LEU A 342 -0.94 12.51 18.55
N VAL A 343 0.17 13.00 18.02
CA VAL A 343 0.19 13.97 16.93
C VAL A 343 0.59 13.25 15.64
N GLY A 344 -0.30 13.25 14.65
CA GLY A 344 0.00 12.64 13.37
C GLY A 344 -1.05 12.97 12.31
N PRO A 345 -0.72 12.88 11.00
CA PRO A 345 -1.68 13.10 9.93
C PRO A 345 -2.89 12.17 10.02
N GLU A 346 -3.96 12.52 9.32
CA GLU A 346 -5.12 11.62 9.22
C GLU A 346 -4.76 10.37 8.42
N GLY A 347 -5.12 9.20 8.95
CA GLY A 347 -4.88 7.93 8.27
C GLY A 347 -3.59 7.20 8.64
N VAL A 348 -2.68 7.81 9.44
CA VAL A 348 -1.44 7.14 9.89
C VAL A 348 -1.66 6.07 10.97
N GLY A 349 -2.85 5.99 11.57
CA GLY A 349 -3.17 4.96 12.56
C GLY A 349 -3.27 5.45 14.01
N ARG A 350 -3.51 6.74 14.27
CA ARG A 350 -3.72 7.29 15.62
C ARG A 350 -4.81 6.55 16.39
N THR A 351 -5.97 6.30 15.76
CA THR A 351 -7.08 5.55 16.37
C THR A 351 -6.72 4.09 16.60
N SER A 352 -6.00 3.47 15.67
CA SER A 352 -5.54 2.07 15.82
C SER A 352 -4.59 1.91 17.00
N LEU A 353 -3.78 2.93 17.33
CA LEU A 353 -2.96 2.93 18.55
C LEU A 353 -3.82 2.91 19.82
N LEU A 354 -4.89 3.72 19.89
CA LEU A 354 -5.83 3.69 21.02
C LEU A 354 -6.49 2.32 21.17
N GLU A 355 -6.93 1.74 20.06
CA GLU A 355 -7.52 0.40 20.01
C GLU A 355 -6.51 -0.68 20.45
N GLY A 356 -5.25 -0.56 20.03
CA GLY A 356 -4.15 -1.43 20.43
C GLY A 356 -3.83 -1.33 21.91
N ILE A 357 -3.80 -0.12 22.48
CA ILE A 357 -3.64 0.09 23.93
C ILE A 357 -4.76 -0.61 24.71
N ALA A 358 -6.02 -0.50 24.25
CA ALA A 358 -7.15 -1.20 24.89
C ALA A 358 -6.98 -2.72 24.88
N GLN A 359 -6.48 -3.29 23.77
CA GLN A 359 -6.18 -4.73 23.70
C GLN A 359 -5.06 -5.12 24.67
N LEU A 360 -3.97 -4.37 24.72
CA LEU A 360 -2.86 -4.62 25.65
C LEU A 360 -3.30 -4.47 27.13
N MET A 361 -4.27 -3.60 27.41
CA MET A 361 -4.88 -3.47 28.75
C MET A 361 -5.64 -4.74 29.14
N VAL A 362 -6.36 -5.36 28.22
CA VAL A 362 -7.07 -6.64 28.44
C VAL A 362 -6.09 -7.81 28.62
N GLU A 363 -4.95 -7.78 27.88
CA GLU A 363 -3.88 -8.76 27.99
C GLU A 363 -3.00 -8.56 29.25
N GLU A 364 -3.23 -7.51 30.05
CA GLU A 364 -2.39 -7.08 31.18
C GLU A 364 -0.92 -6.79 30.80
N ARG A 365 -0.67 -6.48 29.54
CA ARG A 365 0.67 -6.14 28.97
C ARG A 365 0.90 -4.63 28.93
N VAL A 366 0.46 -3.94 29.95
CA VAL A 366 0.57 -2.50 30.10
C VAL A 366 1.17 -2.14 31.46
N PRO A 367 1.70 -0.92 31.61
CA PRO A 367 2.15 -0.41 32.89
C PRO A 367 1.10 -0.55 34.00
N ALA A 368 1.56 -0.71 35.25
CA ALA A 368 0.67 -0.90 36.42
C ALA A 368 -0.44 0.17 36.54
N MET A 369 -0.15 1.38 36.01
CA MET A 369 -1.12 2.48 36.03
C MET A 369 -2.30 2.31 35.07
N LEU A 370 -2.16 1.49 34.05
CA LEU A 370 -3.20 1.14 33.07
C LEU A 370 -3.89 -0.19 33.40
N GLN A 371 -3.31 -1.01 34.29
CA GLN A 371 -3.93 -2.27 34.69
C GLN A 371 -5.25 -2.04 35.43
N ASP A 372 -6.19 -2.95 35.28
CA ASP A 372 -7.55 -2.89 35.87
C ASP A 372 -8.35 -1.62 35.53
N LYS A 373 -8.03 -0.93 34.43
CA LYS A 373 -8.74 0.27 33.97
C LYS A 373 -9.55 0.02 32.70
N ARG A 374 -10.55 0.87 32.49
CA ARG A 374 -11.33 0.97 31.25
C ARG A 374 -10.81 2.12 30.41
N LEU A 375 -10.62 1.93 29.11
CA LEU A 375 -10.27 2.98 28.16
C LEU A 375 -11.55 3.44 27.46
N MET A 376 -12.01 4.66 27.78
CA MET A 376 -13.25 5.25 27.25
C MET A 376 -12.92 6.29 26.21
N ARG A 377 -13.33 6.07 24.96
CA ARG A 377 -13.16 7.01 23.84
C ARG A 377 -14.31 8.03 23.81
N LEU A 378 -14.03 9.25 24.29
CA LEU A 378 -14.98 10.35 24.26
C LEU A 378 -15.14 10.89 22.85
N SER A 379 -16.39 11.03 22.41
CA SER A 379 -16.73 11.67 21.12
C SER A 379 -17.14 13.12 21.36
N VAL A 380 -16.22 14.04 21.07
CA VAL A 380 -16.47 15.50 21.18
C VAL A 380 -17.65 15.94 20.31
N PRO A 381 -17.80 15.48 19.05
CA PRO A 381 -18.96 15.80 18.23
C PRO A 381 -20.29 15.40 18.85
N HIS A 382 -20.39 14.20 19.49
CA HIS A 382 -21.63 13.75 20.14
C HIS A 382 -21.94 14.61 21.38
N LEU A 383 -20.91 14.99 22.11
CA LEU A 383 -21.06 15.82 23.31
C LEU A 383 -21.61 17.20 22.98
N ILE A 384 -21.20 17.77 21.84
CA ILE A 384 -21.58 19.11 21.38
C ILE A 384 -22.91 19.08 20.60
N SER A 385 -23.24 17.98 19.94
CA SER A 385 -24.39 17.88 19.06
C SER A 385 -25.72 18.22 19.78
N GLY A 386 -26.47 19.18 19.23
CA GLY A 386 -27.75 19.61 19.77
C GLY A 386 -27.69 20.28 21.13
N ALA A 387 -26.50 20.71 21.60
CA ALA A 387 -26.33 21.39 22.87
C ALA A 387 -25.96 22.86 22.70
N THR A 388 -26.41 23.68 23.61
CA THR A 388 -25.85 25.02 23.80
C THR A 388 -24.46 24.92 24.43
N PRO A 389 -23.61 25.96 24.33
CA PRO A 389 -22.27 25.94 24.93
C PRO A 389 -22.28 25.59 26.43
N SER A 390 -23.23 26.12 27.19
CA SER A 390 -23.37 25.84 28.63
C SER A 390 -23.82 24.40 28.90
N GLU A 391 -24.72 23.83 28.08
CA GLU A 391 -25.14 22.42 28.19
C GLU A 391 -24.02 21.47 27.84
N ALA A 392 -23.20 21.77 26.81
CA ALA A 392 -22.03 20.98 26.46
C ALA A 392 -21.00 20.94 27.60
N GLN A 393 -20.80 22.08 28.26
CA GLN A 393 -19.95 22.17 29.45
C GLN A 393 -20.48 21.33 30.61
N GLU A 394 -21.79 21.38 30.89
CA GLU A 394 -22.43 20.60 31.95
C GLU A 394 -22.32 19.10 31.69
N ARG A 395 -22.56 18.68 30.43
CA ARG A 395 -22.39 17.28 30.01
C ARG A 395 -20.94 16.81 30.24
N LEU A 396 -19.95 17.61 29.81
CA LEU A 396 -18.54 17.31 30.01
C LEU A 396 -18.19 17.21 31.50
N LEU A 397 -18.58 18.20 32.32
CA LEU A 397 -18.33 18.20 33.76
C LEU A 397 -18.95 16.98 34.44
N THR A 398 -20.16 16.59 34.07
CA THR A 398 -20.84 15.42 34.62
C THR A 398 -20.08 14.13 34.24
N ALA A 399 -19.71 13.99 32.96
CA ALA A 399 -18.91 12.85 32.48
C ALA A 399 -17.56 12.75 33.21
N LEU A 400 -16.84 13.88 33.37
CA LEU A 400 -15.57 13.93 34.09
C LEU A 400 -15.71 13.59 35.59
N ASN A 401 -16.80 14.04 36.24
CA ASN A 401 -17.10 13.66 37.62
C ASN A 401 -17.39 12.16 37.77
N GLU A 402 -18.05 11.53 36.78
CA GLU A 402 -18.24 10.08 36.74
C GLU A 402 -16.88 9.36 36.61
N VAL A 403 -15.96 9.85 35.76
CA VAL A 403 -14.58 9.35 35.65
C VAL A 403 -13.84 9.39 36.98
N ALA A 404 -13.92 10.52 37.68
CA ALA A 404 -13.28 10.70 39.00
C ALA A 404 -13.84 9.75 40.07
N ARG A 405 -15.18 9.59 40.09
CA ARG A 405 -15.84 8.70 41.06
C ARG A 405 -15.53 7.23 40.81
N SER A 406 -15.41 6.83 39.55
CA SER A 406 -15.10 5.41 39.23
C SER A 406 -13.64 5.05 39.53
N GLY A 407 -12.69 6.00 39.36
CA GLY A 407 -11.27 5.83 39.66
C GLY A 407 -10.50 4.83 38.80
N ASN A 408 -11.21 4.09 37.94
CA ASN A 408 -10.65 3.04 37.08
C ASN A 408 -10.88 3.33 35.58
N ILE A 409 -11.06 4.59 35.20
CA ILE A 409 -11.27 5.02 33.81
C ILE A 409 -10.06 5.82 33.34
N VAL A 410 -9.60 5.53 32.13
CA VAL A 410 -8.67 6.36 31.33
C VAL A 410 -9.48 6.94 30.19
N LEU A 411 -9.41 8.25 30.04
CA LEU A 411 -10.15 8.96 28.99
C LEU A 411 -9.29 9.01 27.72
N ALA A 412 -9.85 8.58 26.58
CA ALA A 412 -9.28 8.82 25.25
C ALA A 412 -10.10 9.88 24.55
N VAL A 413 -9.45 10.95 24.08
CA VAL A 413 -10.12 12.07 23.39
C VAL A 413 -9.61 12.17 21.98
N THR A 414 -10.47 11.86 20.99
CA THR A 414 -10.11 11.98 19.59
C THR A 414 -10.31 13.40 19.09
N ASP A 415 -9.34 13.90 18.29
CA ASP A 415 -9.34 15.23 17.68
C ASP A 415 -9.64 16.33 18.72
N ILE A 416 -8.77 16.39 19.74
CA ILE A 416 -8.92 17.23 20.94
C ILE A 416 -9.06 18.73 20.62
N GLU A 417 -8.56 19.19 19.48
CA GLU A 417 -8.74 20.54 18.97
C GLU A 417 -10.20 20.96 18.84
N GLN A 418 -11.12 20.03 18.69
CA GLN A 418 -12.57 20.30 18.62
C GLN A 418 -13.14 20.78 19.96
N MET A 419 -12.39 20.66 21.06
CA MET A 419 -12.76 21.19 22.36
C MET A 419 -12.47 22.68 22.51
N THR A 420 -11.68 23.26 21.60
CA THR A 420 -11.31 24.69 21.65
C THR A 420 -12.22 25.50 20.75
N GLY A 421 -12.66 26.68 21.22
CA GLY A 421 -13.35 27.68 20.39
C GLY A 421 -14.79 27.28 19.97
N PHE A 422 -15.49 26.45 20.73
CA PHE A 422 -16.88 26.14 20.46
C PHE A 422 -17.77 27.35 20.70
N SER A 423 -18.36 27.93 19.64
CA SER A 423 -19.30 29.05 19.68
C SER A 423 -20.54 28.74 18.86
N VAL A 424 -21.72 29.14 19.38
CA VAL A 424 -22.99 29.06 18.67
C VAL A 424 -23.55 30.47 18.54
N GLY A 425 -23.45 31.08 17.35
CA GLY A 425 -23.93 32.46 17.09
C GLY A 425 -23.05 33.54 17.71
N ASP A 426 -23.55 34.78 17.73
CA ASP A 426 -22.80 36.02 18.06
C ASP A 426 -22.50 36.28 19.56
N GLY A 427 -22.57 35.28 20.46
CA GLY A 427 -22.63 35.68 21.87
C GLY A 427 -21.77 34.90 22.87
N GLU A 428 -21.62 33.64 22.81
CA GLU A 428 -20.90 32.86 23.83
C GLU A 428 -19.95 31.82 23.22
N SER A 429 -18.66 32.03 23.41
CA SER A 429 -17.65 30.98 23.15
C SER A 429 -17.25 30.35 24.48
N ILE A 430 -17.44 29.02 24.61
CA ILE A 430 -16.96 28.30 25.79
C ILE A 430 -15.79 27.40 25.39
N ASP A 431 -14.77 27.46 26.19
CA ASP A 431 -13.57 26.65 26.06
C ASP A 431 -13.71 25.34 26.87
N LEU A 432 -14.18 24.27 26.23
CA LEU A 432 -14.26 22.94 26.85
C LEU A 432 -12.87 22.39 27.23
N ALA A 433 -11.83 22.84 26.54
CA ALA A 433 -10.44 22.45 26.82
C ALA A 433 -10.00 22.93 28.20
N GLY A 434 -10.44 24.16 28.62
CA GLY A 434 -10.18 24.68 29.95
C GLY A 434 -10.75 23.80 31.06
N VAL A 435 -11.96 23.30 30.86
CA VAL A 435 -12.62 22.41 31.81
C VAL A 435 -11.86 21.07 31.94
N LEU A 436 -11.43 20.51 30.82
CA LEU A 436 -10.65 19.25 30.80
C LEU A 436 -9.30 19.44 31.51
N VAL A 437 -8.57 20.53 31.22
CA VAL A 437 -7.25 20.81 31.83
C VAL A 437 -7.36 21.02 33.34
N ASP A 438 -8.34 21.79 33.80
CA ASP A 438 -8.57 22.02 35.23
C ASP A 438 -8.87 20.69 35.93
N PHE A 439 -9.68 19.84 35.33
CA PHE A 439 -10.02 18.53 35.85
C PHE A 439 -8.80 17.57 35.92
N LEU A 440 -8.03 17.44 34.86
CA LEU A 440 -6.83 16.57 34.82
C LEU A 440 -5.78 17.05 35.83
N SER A 441 -5.59 18.35 35.96
CA SER A 441 -4.62 18.91 36.88
C SER A 441 -4.95 18.67 38.37
N ARG A 442 -6.25 18.61 38.71
CA ARG A 442 -6.71 18.45 40.11
C ARG A 442 -6.91 16.98 40.51
N SER A 443 -7.33 16.14 39.59
CA SER A 443 -7.78 14.78 39.91
C SER A 443 -6.67 13.73 39.95
N GLY A 444 -5.45 14.04 39.45
CA GLY A 444 -4.36 13.08 39.31
C GLY A 444 -4.69 11.95 38.31
N LEU A 445 -5.70 12.17 37.46
CA LEU A 445 -6.06 11.32 36.33
C LEU A 445 -5.26 11.78 35.12
N PHE A 446 -5.14 10.90 34.14
CA PHE A 446 -4.51 11.20 32.86
C PHE A 446 -5.41 10.78 31.70
N ALA A 447 -5.19 11.39 30.54
CA ALA A 447 -5.93 11.14 29.32
C ALA A 447 -4.97 10.88 28.15
N ILE A 448 -5.44 10.16 27.13
CA ILE A 448 -4.74 9.99 25.88
C ILE A 448 -5.55 10.70 24.78
N ALA A 449 -4.96 11.72 24.17
CA ALA A 449 -5.63 12.51 23.14
C ALA A 449 -5.04 12.24 21.76
N THR A 450 -5.78 12.54 20.69
CA THR A 450 -5.27 12.56 19.32
C THR A 450 -5.49 13.91 18.68
N THR A 451 -4.57 14.33 17.80
CA THR A 451 -4.70 15.57 17.02
C THR A 451 -3.90 15.48 15.73
N SER A 452 -4.20 16.36 14.77
CA SER A 452 -3.37 16.52 13.57
C SER A 452 -2.15 17.42 13.84
N PRO A 453 -1.03 17.31 13.08
CA PRO A 453 0.14 18.17 13.24
C PRO A 453 -0.21 19.66 13.11
N ARG A 454 -1.07 19.98 12.15
CA ARG A 454 -1.54 21.35 11.91
C ARG A 454 -2.34 21.88 13.08
N ALA A 455 -3.29 21.12 13.59
CA ALA A 455 -4.10 21.51 14.75
C ALA A 455 -3.24 21.60 16.01
N TYR A 456 -2.24 20.72 16.17
CA TYR A 456 -1.30 20.83 17.29
C TYR A 456 -0.58 22.18 17.30
N THR A 457 0.05 22.57 16.19
CA THR A 457 0.81 23.84 16.11
C THR A 457 -0.08 25.06 16.19
N SER A 458 -1.25 25.05 15.53
CA SER A 458 -2.11 26.23 15.48
C SER A 458 -2.97 26.42 16.73
N VAL A 459 -3.38 25.32 17.39
CA VAL A 459 -4.38 25.35 18.47
C VAL A 459 -3.80 24.90 19.82
N ILE A 460 -3.09 23.75 19.85
CA ILE A 460 -2.74 23.09 21.12
C ILE A 460 -1.45 23.67 21.71
N GLU A 461 -0.41 23.84 20.90
CA GLU A 461 0.93 24.25 21.35
C GLU A 461 0.92 25.55 22.14
N ASN A 462 0.10 26.52 21.74
CA ASN A 462 -0.04 27.81 22.38
C ASN A 462 -1.24 27.92 23.34
N SER A 463 -1.94 26.81 23.61
CA SER A 463 -3.11 26.75 24.48
C SER A 463 -2.76 26.20 25.87
N ILE A 464 -3.76 26.22 26.75
CA ILE A 464 -3.66 25.62 28.09
C ILE A 464 -3.48 24.11 28.05
N LEU A 465 -3.86 23.41 26.94
CA LEU A 465 -3.71 21.98 26.75
C LEU A 465 -2.24 21.54 26.78
N SER A 466 -1.32 22.35 26.25
CA SER A 466 0.12 22.06 26.23
C SER A 466 0.75 21.88 27.62
N ARG A 467 0.06 22.38 28.69
CA ARG A 467 0.54 22.25 30.07
C ARG A 467 0.31 20.88 30.70
N VAL A 468 -0.61 20.10 30.13
CA VAL A 468 -1.08 18.81 30.70
C VAL A 468 -0.77 17.64 29.79
N PHE A 469 -0.61 17.90 28.48
CA PHE A 469 -0.38 16.87 27.48
C PHE A 469 1.06 16.89 26.98
N GLN A 470 1.73 15.75 27.07
CA GLN A 470 3.03 15.52 26.44
C GLN A 470 2.82 14.99 25.02
N LYS A 471 3.53 15.59 24.07
CA LYS A 471 3.47 15.24 22.65
C LYS A 471 4.17 13.91 22.35
N VAL A 472 3.51 13.05 21.57
CA VAL A 472 4.10 11.90 20.91
C VAL A 472 3.81 11.99 19.42
N ASP A 473 4.85 12.01 18.60
CA ASP A 473 4.73 12.10 17.16
C ASP A 473 4.48 10.73 16.54
N ILE A 474 3.34 10.58 15.84
CA ILE A 474 2.98 9.39 15.08
C ILE A 474 3.34 9.60 13.63
N ARG A 475 4.39 8.94 13.19
CA ARG A 475 4.92 9.07 11.83
C ARG A 475 4.14 8.18 10.84
N GLU A 476 4.19 8.55 9.58
CA GLU A 476 3.76 7.64 8.52
C GLU A 476 4.64 6.39 8.55
N PRO A 477 4.06 5.17 8.49
CA PRO A 477 4.85 3.95 8.47
C PRO A 477 5.70 3.89 7.22
N SER A 478 6.87 3.26 7.31
CA SER A 478 7.69 2.91 6.16
C SER A 478 6.91 1.96 5.23
N GLU A 479 7.39 1.81 4.00
CA GLU A 479 6.78 0.91 3.01
C GLU A 479 6.63 -0.51 3.56
N GLN A 480 7.67 -1.07 4.18
CA GLN A 480 7.63 -2.41 4.78
C GLN A 480 6.64 -2.51 5.93
N GLU A 481 6.64 -1.54 6.85
CA GLU A 481 5.67 -1.52 7.95
C GLU A 481 4.23 -1.40 7.43
N ALA A 482 4.01 -0.60 6.38
CA ALA A 482 2.70 -0.45 5.75
C ALA A 482 2.23 -1.76 5.08
N ILE A 483 3.13 -2.53 4.45
CA ILE A 483 2.83 -3.85 3.91
C ILE A 483 2.38 -4.78 5.05
N HIS A 484 3.12 -4.85 6.17
CA HIS A 484 2.74 -5.69 7.31
C HIS A 484 1.41 -5.27 7.95
N ILE A 485 1.14 -3.97 8.03
CA ILE A 485 -0.18 -3.49 8.49
C ILE A 485 -1.28 -3.89 7.51
N LEU A 486 -1.05 -3.79 6.21
CA LEU A 486 -2.00 -4.20 5.18
C LEU A 486 -2.26 -5.70 5.24
N GLU A 487 -1.21 -6.53 5.36
CA GLU A 487 -1.29 -7.98 5.55
C GLU A 487 -2.20 -8.36 6.72
N SER A 488 -2.12 -7.64 7.82
CA SER A 488 -2.96 -7.89 9.00
C SER A 488 -4.45 -7.60 8.75
N LYS A 489 -4.77 -6.69 7.83
CA LYS A 489 -6.14 -6.26 7.55
C LYS A 489 -6.77 -7.00 6.36
N ILE A 490 -5.93 -7.58 5.50
CA ILE A 490 -6.39 -8.12 4.22
C ILE A 490 -7.34 -9.30 4.39
N GLY A 491 -7.14 -10.15 5.41
CA GLY A 491 -8.00 -11.31 5.66
C GLY A 491 -9.48 -10.94 5.85
N ALA A 492 -9.77 -9.80 6.47
CA ALA A 492 -11.14 -9.31 6.61
C ALA A 492 -11.73 -8.86 5.26
N ILE A 493 -10.91 -8.23 4.42
CA ILE A 493 -11.30 -7.78 3.07
C ILE A 493 -11.53 -9.00 2.16
N GLU A 494 -10.64 -10.01 2.21
CA GLU A 494 -10.76 -11.27 1.49
C GLU A 494 -12.07 -11.98 1.84
N PHE A 495 -12.35 -12.11 3.14
CA PHE A 495 -13.58 -12.74 3.62
C PHE A 495 -14.83 -11.98 3.17
N GLN A 496 -14.83 -10.64 3.29
CA GLN A 496 -15.97 -9.80 2.92
C GLN A 496 -16.33 -9.89 1.44
N HIS A 497 -15.32 -9.97 0.56
CA HIS A 497 -15.50 -9.94 -0.90
C HIS A 497 -15.32 -11.30 -1.57
N SER A 498 -14.95 -12.35 -0.82
CA SER A 498 -14.64 -13.70 -1.33
C SER A 498 -13.59 -13.66 -2.46
N VAL A 499 -12.45 -13.05 -2.19
CA VAL A 499 -11.28 -12.97 -3.09
C VAL A 499 -10.02 -13.31 -2.33
N VAL A 500 -8.91 -13.59 -3.03
CA VAL A 500 -7.62 -13.90 -2.42
C VAL A 500 -6.55 -12.96 -2.99
N PHE A 501 -5.81 -12.26 -2.14
CA PHE A 501 -4.74 -11.38 -2.60
C PHE A 501 -3.44 -12.15 -2.78
N THR A 502 -2.74 -11.87 -3.88
CA THR A 502 -1.34 -12.26 -4.02
C THR A 502 -0.44 -11.32 -3.21
N TYR A 503 0.75 -11.79 -2.81
CA TYR A 503 1.71 -10.94 -2.11
C TYR A 503 2.14 -9.73 -2.96
N LEU A 504 2.39 -9.97 -4.26
CA LEU A 504 2.74 -8.92 -5.22
C LEU A 504 1.66 -7.84 -5.33
N ALA A 505 0.40 -8.20 -5.19
CA ALA A 505 -0.69 -7.23 -5.17
C ALA A 505 -0.63 -6.34 -3.93
N LEU A 506 -0.29 -6.88 -2.75
CA LEU A 506 -0.14 -6.09 -1.51
C LEU A 506 1.05 -5.15 -1.57
N GLU A 507 2.21 -5.67 -1.98
CA GLU A 507 3.41 -4.87 -2.19
C GLU A 507 3.14 -3.72 -3.18
N LYS A 508 2.57 -4.04 -4.33
CA LYS A 508 2.24 -3.06 -5.37
C LYS A 508 1.19 -2.05 -4.90
N CYS A 509 0.24 -2.48 -4.07
CA CYS A 509 -0.77 -1.61 -3.48
C CYS A 509 -0.12 -0.51 -2.62
N VAL A 510 0.83 -0.86 -1.77
CA VAL A 510 1.55 0.11 -0.93
C VAL A 510 2.44 1.00 -1.80
N GLN A 511 3.27 0.42 -2.68
CA GLN A 511 4.18 1.16 -3.56
C GLN A 511 3.47 2.19 -4.45
N LEU A 512 2.41 1.75 -5.14
CA LEU A 512 1.70 2.65 -6.06
C LEU A 512 0.91 3.74 -5.32
N THR A 513 0.30 3.41 -4.18
CA THR A 513 -0.42 4.42 -3.40
C THR A 513 0.55 5.40 -2.75
N ASP A 514 1.72 4.97 -2.31
CA ASP A 514 2.74 5.87 -1.77
C ASP A 514 3.26 6.82 -2.83
N ARG A 515 3.57 6.28 -4.00
CA ARG A 515 4.14 7.05 -5.11
C ARG A 515 3.15 8.01 -5.78
N PHE A 516 1.86 7.66 -5.88
CA PHE A 516 0.90 8.40 -6.72
C PHE A 516 -0.27 9.03 -5.96
N MET A 517 -0.44 8.73 -4.66
CA MET A 517 -1.55 9.24 -3.85
C MET A 517 -1.01 10.02 -2.64
N HIS A 518 -0.69 11.31 -2.87
CA HIS A 518 -0.09 12.18 -1.83
C HIS A 518 -1.11 12.92 -0.96
N GLU A 519 -2.42 12.80 -1.25
CA GLU A 519 -3.47 13.45 -0.46
C GLU A 519 -3.78 12.72 0.85
N GLN A 520 -3.43 11.44 0.91
CA GLN A 520 -3.66 10.55 2.05
C GLN A 520 -2.34 9.91 2.48
N PHE A 521 -2.32 9.45 3.73
CA PHE A 521 -1.15 8.82 4.32
C PHE A 521 -1.32 7.30 4.44
N LEU A 522 -0.20 6.58 4.40
CA LEU A 522 -0.15 5.16 4.73
C LEU A 522 -0.51 4.95 6.22
N PRO A 523 -1.17 3.84 6.58
CA PRO A 523 -1.64 2.76 5.73
C PRO A 523 -3.04 2.98 5.12
N LYS A 524 -3.75 4.05 5.47
CA LYS A 524 -5.17 4.29 5.07
C LYS A 524 -5.35 4.19 3.55
N LYS A 525 -4.51 4.92 2.78
CA LYS A 525 -4.59 4.93 1.30
C LYS A 525 -4.47 3.53 0.69
N ALA A 526 -3.54 2.70 1.19
CA ALA A 526 -3.35 1.33 0.71
C ALA A 526 -4.54 0.42 1.07
N VAL A 527 -5.09 0.53 2.29
CA VAL A 527 -6.28 -0.24 2.71
C VAL A 527 -7.52 0.10 1.88
N GLU A 528 -7.72 1.38 1.53
CA GLU A 528 -8.83 1.82 0.68
C GLU A 528 -8.71 1.26 -0.73
N ILE A 529 -7.53 1.32 -1.34
CA ILE A 529 -7.28 0.75 -2.67
C ILE A 529 -7.43 -0.77 -2.66
N ALA A 530 -6.92 -1.47 -1.65
CA ALA A 530 -7.09 -2.91 -1.54
C ALA A 530 -8.58 -3.30 -1.48
N ARG A 531 -9.39 -2.58 -0.69
CA ARG A 531 -10.85 -2.83 -0.59
C ARG A 531 -11.56 -2.59 -1.92
N GLU A 532 -11.22 -1.51 -2.61
CA GLU A 532 -11.84 -1.17 -3.90
C GLU A 532 -11.46 -2.18 -4.98
N THR A 533 -10.18 -2.59 -5.02
CA THR A 533 -9.71 -3.62 -5.94
C THR A 533 -10.38 -4.97 -5.65
N ALA A 534 -10.54 -5.34 -4.39
CA ALA A 534 -11.28 -6.56 -4.01
C ALA A 534 -12.72 -6.56 -4.56
N LEU A 535 -13.42 -5.43 -4.41
CA LEU A 535 -14.76 -5.26 -4.95
C LEU A 535 -14.79 -5.34 -6.49
N PHE A 536 -13.81 -4.72 -7.15
CA PHE A 536 -13.67 -4.76 -8.60
C PHE A 536 -13.44 -6.20 -9.10
N VAL A 537 -12.48 -6.93 -8.51
CA VAL A 537 -12.17 -8.31 -8.89
C VAL A 537 -13.34 -9.24 -8.62
N ALA A 538 -14.01 -9.12 -7.47
CA ALA A 538 -15.20 -9.91 -7.17
C ALA A 538 -16.33 -9.74 -8.22
N LYS A 539 -16.50 -8.51 -8.76
CA LYS A 539 -17.49 -8.21 -9.80
C LYS A 539 -17.07 -8.68 -11.20
N THR A 540 -15.78 -8.60 -11.53
CA THR A 540 -15.30 -8.85 -12.90
C THR A 540 -14.82 -10.28 -13.10
N LYS A 541 -14.11 -10.85 -12.13
CA LYS A 541 -13.54 -12.21 -12.21
C LYS A 541 -14.36 -13.26 -11.44
N GLY A 542 -15.26 -12.83 -10.55
CA GLY A 542 -16.08 -13.71 -9.73
C GLY A 542 -15.49 -13.99 -8.36
N LYS A 543 -16.18 -14.88 -7.60
CA LYS A 543 -15.75 -15.28 -6.25
C LYS A 543 -14.53 -16.19 -6.31
N ASP A 544 -13.75 -16.19 -5.24
CA ASP A 544 -12.54 -17.00 -5.04
C ASP A 544 -11.44 -16.74 -6.08
N SER A 545 -11.50 -15.57 -6.74
CA SER A 545 -10.51 -15.14 -7.71
C SER A 545 -9.33 -14.45 -7.04
N PHE A 546 -8.15 -14.57 -7.66
CA PHE A 546 -6.95 -13.87 -7.19
C PHE A 546 -6.97 -12.40 -7.60
N VAL A 547 -6.65 -11.54 -6.63
CA VAL A 547 -6.31 -10.14 -6.85
C VAL A 547 -4.81 -10.05 -7.15
N THR A 548 -4.47 -9.55 -8.33
CA THR A 548 -3.10 -9.46 -8.83
C THR A 548 -2.57 -8.03 -8.76
N ASP A 549 -1.26 -7.88 -8.92
CA ASP A 549 -0.59 -6.58 -9.07
C ASP A 549 -1.17 -5.74 -10.22
N GLN A 550 -1.58 -6.38 -11.31
CA GLN A 550 -2.23 -5.72 -12.45
C GLN A 550 -3.60 -5.13 -12.09
N ASP A 551 -4.37 -5.82 -11.25
CA ASP A 551 -5.66 -5.32 -10.79
C ASP A 551 -5.48 -4.06 -9.92
N ILE A 552 -4.48 -4.07 -9.04
CA ILE A 552 -4.09 -2.90 -8.23
C ILE A 552 -3.66 -1.74 -9.14
N ALA A 553 -2.73 -2.01 -10.08
CA ALA A 553 -2.23 -1.00 -11.01
C ALA A 553 -3.38 -0.36 -11.81
N ARG A 554 -4.37 -1.16 -12.21
CA ARG A 554 -5.56 -0.66 -12.91
C ARG A 554 -6.38 0.30 -12.05
N ILE A 555 -6.71 -0.06 -10.81
CA ILE A 555 -7.53 0.79 -9.93
C ILE A 555 -6.79 2.09 -9.57
N VAL A 556 -5.49 2.00 -9.27
CA VAL A 556 -4.69 3.21 -9.01
C VAL A 556 -4.60 4.08 -10.26
N SER A 557 -4.43 3.48 -11.46
CA SER A 557 -4.43 4.19 -12.74
C SER A 557 -5.75 4.93 -12.99
N GLU A 558 -6.89 4.30 -12.72
CA GLU A 558 -8.22 4.92 -12.87
C GLU A 558 -8.41 6.11 -11.91
N LYS A 559 -7.83 6.04 -10.70
CA LYS A 559 -7.91 7.14 -9.71
C LYS A 559 -6.95 8.29 -9.95
N THR A 560 -5.74 7.98 -10.42
CA THR A 560 -4.66 8.98 -10.55
C THR A 560 -4.49 9.48 -11.98
N ASN A 561 -5.20 8.88 -12.94
CA ASN A 561 -5.03 9.06 -14.38
C ASN A 561 -3.59 8.78 -14.88
N VAL A 562 -2.77 8.05 -14.07
CA VAL A 562 -1.42 7.64 -14.46
C VAL A 562 -1.50 6.25 -15.10
N PRO A 563 -0.99 6.02 -16.31
CA PRO A 563 -0.99 4.69 -16.94
C PRO A 563 0.04 3.77 -16.24
N LEU A 564 -0.44 2.94 -15.33
CA LEU A 564 0.38 2.05 -14.47
C LEU A 564 0.32 0.58 -14.87
N THR A 565 -0.57 0.21 -15.79
CA THR A 565 -0.65 -1.16 -16.31
C THR A 565 0.55 -1.47 -17.19
N ASN A 566 0.96 -2.73 -17.22
CA ASN A 566 1.99 -3.19 -18.16
C ASN A 566 1.67 -2.73 -19.59
N ILE A 567 2.72 -2.33 -20.32
CA ILE A 567 2.59 -1.87 -21.70
C ILE A 567 1.86 -2.96 -22.51
N GLN A 568 0.58 -2.75 -22.77
CA GLN A 568 -0.19 -3.64 -23.64
C GLN A 568 0.42 -3.55 -25.07
N GLU A 569 0.21 -4.56 -25.88
CA GLU A 569 0.72 -4.56 -27.29
C GLU A 569 0.32 -3.28 -28.02
N GLU A 570 -0.91 -2.79 -27.81
CA GLU A 570 -1.39 -1.54 -28.39
C GLU A 570 -0.63 -0.29 -27.90
N GLU A 571 -0.19 -0.27 -26.62
CA GLU A 571 0.60 0.83 -26.07
C GLU A 571 2.05 0.77 -26.55
N LYS A 572 2.60 -0.44 -26.67
CA LYS A 572 3.93 -0.68 -27.24
C LYS A 572 3.97 -0.20 -28.70
N ASP A 573 2.94 -0.50 -29.48
CA ASP A 573 2.81 -0.04 -30.85
C ASP A 573 2.72 1.50 -30.91
N LYS A 574 1.97 2.12 -29.98
CA LYS A 574 1.89 3.58 -29.87
C LYS A 574 3.24 4.25 -29.58
N LEU A 575 4.06 3.63 -28.75
CA LEU A 575 5.38 4.16 -28.39
C LEU A 575 6.42 3.95 -29.48
N VAL A 576 6.34 2.84 -30.21
CA VAL A 576 7.21 2.57 -31.37
C VAL A 576 6.94 3.59 -32.47
N HIS A 577 5.67 3.86 -32.79
CA HIS A 577 5.24 4.81 -33.85
C HIS A 577 4.94 6.22 -33.32
N LEU A 578 5.53 6.60 -32.17
CA LEU A 578 5.26 7.87 -31.50
C LEU A 578 5.61 9.08 -32.39
N GLU A 579 6.71 9.02 -33.15
CA GLU A 579 7.16 10.06 -34.07
C GLU A 579 6.16 10.25 -35.20
N GLU A 580 5.71 9.17 -35.84
CA GLU A 580 4.72 9.20 -36.93
C GLU A 580 3.40 9.84 -36.44
N ARG A 581 2.93 9.45 -35.28
CA ARG A 581 1.72 10.04 -34.67
C ARG A 581 1.87 11.50 -34.29
N MET A 582 3.07 11.92 -33.88
CA MET A 582 3.33 13.34 -33.65
C MET A 582 3.31 14.12 -34.97
N HIS A 583 3.82 13.55 -36.07
CA HIS A 583 3.80 14.15 -37.39
C HIS A 583 2.41 14.22 -38.05
N GLU A 584 1.43 13.43 -37.58
CA GLU A 584 0.02 13.63 -38.01
C GLU A 584 -0.53 15.00 -37.61
N ARG A 585 0.05 15.66 -36.61
CA ARG A 585 -0.38 16.94 -36.05
C ARG A 585 0.66 18.06 -36.22
N MET A 586 1.91 17.67 -36.34
CA MET A 586 3.06 18.59 -36.40
C MET A 586 3.72 18.51 -37.77
N VAL A 587 3.86 19.65 -38.41
CA VAL A 587 4.56 19.77 -39.71
C VAL A 587 5.98 20.25 -39.46
N GLY A 588 6.95 19.60 -40.09
CA GLY A 588 8.37 19.92 -39.93
C GLY A 588 8.90 19.65 -38.53
N GLN A 589 10.00 20.32 -38.15
CA GLN A 589 10.64 20.20 -36.83
C GLN A 589 11.04 18.75 -36.44
N GLU A 590 11.49 17.95 -37.40
CA GLU A 590 11.78 16.52 -37.24
C GLU A 590 12.77 16.24 -36.10
N GLU A 591 13.80 17.08 -35.95
CA GLU A 591 14.78 16.95 -34.87
C GLU A 591 14.14 17.11 -33.48
N ALA A 592 13.17 18.02 -33.35
CA ALA A 592 12.43 18.26 -32.14
C ALA A 592 11.55 17.03 -31.78
N VAL A 593 10.84 16.54 -32.79
CA VAL A 593 9.96 15.36 -32.60
C VAL A 593 10.77 14.14 -32.25
N THR A 594 11.88 13.85 -32.94
CA THR A 594 12.73 12.69 -32.66
C THR A 594 13.37 12.75 -31.27
N ALA A 595 13.89 13.93 -30.87
CA ALA A 595 14.51 14.09 -29.53
C ALA A 595 13.49 13.86 -28.41
N VAL A 596 12.28 14.43 -28.55
CA VAL A 596 11.21 14.25 -27.57
C VAL A 596 10.72 12.80 -27.53
N ALA A 597 10.42 12.19 -28.67
CA ALA A 597 9.96 10.81 -28.73
C ALA A 597 10.98 9.82 -28.14
N GLY A 598 12.27 10.04 -28.40
CA GLY A 598 13.35 9.25 -27.82
C GLY A 598 13.42 9.35 -26.30
N ALA A 599 13.24 10.55 -25.72
CA ALA A 599 13.21 10.74 -24.27
C ALA A 599 11.98 10.08 -23.63
N LEU A 600 10.79 10.24 -24.24
CA LEU A 600 9.55 9.61 -23.75
C LEU A 600 9.62 8.08 -23.80
N ARG A 601 10.22 7.50 -24.84
CA ARG A 601 10.47 6.04 -24.93
C ARG A 601 11.39 5.55 -23.80
N ARG A 602 12.51 6.24 -23.56
CA ARG A 602 13.42 5.88 -22.43
C ARG A 602 12.73 5.96 -21.08
N ALA A 603 11.90 6.98 -20.89
CA ALA A 603 11.17 7.14 -19.63
C ALA A 603 10.19 5.98 -19.35
N ARG A 604 9.58 5.42 -20.40
CA ARG A 604 8.59 4.33 -20.25
C ARG A 604 9.22 2.96 -20.07
N THR A 605 10.49 2.79 -20.41
CA THR A 605 11.26 1.54 -20.23
C THR A 605 12.05 1.49 -18.91
N ASP A 606 11.73 2.37 -17.95
CA ASP A 606 12.40 2.49 -16.64
C ASP A 606 13.94 2.67 -16.70
N LEU A 607 14.46 3.13 -17.84
CA LEU A 607 15.89 3.43 -18.03
C LEU A 607 16.25 4.87 -17.61
N ARG A 608 15.51 5.45 -16.66
CA ARG A 608 15.73 6.83 -16.14
C ARG A 608 16.15 6.83 -14.69
N ALA A 609 16.67 7.95 -14.19
CA ALA A 609 16.85 8.19 -12.77
C ALA A 609 15.50 8.35 -12.06
N GLU A 610 15.27 7.62 -10.96
CA GLU A 610 13.98 7.54 -10.27
C GLU A 610 13.47 8.88 -9.73
N ASN A 611 14.37 9.79 -9.36
CA ASN A 611 14.05 11.05 -8.67
C ASN A 611 14.04 12.26 -9.61
N ARG A 612 13.71 12.10 -10.91
CA ARG A 612 13.65 13.20 -11.88
C ARG A 612 12.36 13.19 -12.66
N PRO A 613 11.92 14.34 -13.21
CA PRO A 613 10.81 14.39 -14.17
C PRO A 613 11.00 13.41 -15.34
N ILE A 614 9.90 13.02 -16.01
CA ILE A 614 9.94 12.15 -17.19
C ILE A 614 10.95 12.66 -18.21
N ALA A 615 10.88 13.96 -18.49
CA ALA A 615 11.84 14.68 -19.32
C ALA A 615 11.73 16.18 -19.06
N ALA A 616 12.81 16.91 -19.31
CA ALA A 616 12.88 18.36 -19.23
C ALA A 616 13.47 18.94 -20.51
N PHE A 617 12.72 19.75 -21.23
CA PHE A 617 13.13 20.34 -22.51
C PHE A 617 13.14 21.86 -22.48
N LEU A 618 14.13 22.46 -23.13
CA LEU A 618 14.14 23.88 -23.47
C LEU A 618 13.96 24.06 -24.98
N PHE A 619 12.84 24.65 -25.40
CA PHE A 619 12.49 24.91 -26.79
C PHE A 619 12.89 26.34 -27.18
N LEU A 620 13.85 26.47 -28.07
CA LEU A 620 14.38 27.74 -28.55
C LEU A 620 13.87 28.03 -29.97
N GLY A 621 13.54 29.27 -30.28
CA GLY A 621 13.23 29.66 -31.64
C GLY A 621 12.24 30.81 -31.76
N PRO A 622 11.95 31.27 -32.99
CA PRO A 622 11.02 32.36 -33.26
C PRO A 622 9.60 32.07 -32.73
N THR A 623 8.78 33.13 -32.68
CA THR A 623 7.36 32.94 -32.38
C THR A 623 6.64 32.30 -33.58
N GLY A 624 5.65 31.42 -33.30
CA GLY A 624 4.80 30.82 -34.33
C GLY A 624 5.42 29.66 -35.10
N VAL A 625 6.55 29.11 -34.70
CA VAL A 625 7.22 27.93 -35.33
C VAL A 625 6.75 26.56 -34.79
N GLY A 626 5.83 26.53 -33.82
CA GLY A 626 5.24 25.28 -33.32
C GLY A 626 5.68 24.82 -31.94
N LYS A 627 6.45 25.61 -31.15
CA LYS A 627 6.90 25.24 -29.79
C LYS A 627 5.74 24.78 -28.88
N THR A 628 4.72 25.62 -28.75
CA THR A 628 3.52 25.29 -27.94
C THR A 628 2.67 24.20 -28.57
N GLU A 629 2.66 24.08 -29.91
CA GLU A 629 1.92 23.02 -30.61
C GLU A 629 2.55 21.65 -30.38
N LEU A 630 3.89 21.55 -30.32
CA LEU A 630 4.56 20.30 -29.96
C LEU A 630 4.20 19.87 -28.52
N ALA A 631 4.14 20.82 -27.57
CA ALA A 631 3.71 20.51 -26.20
C ALA A 631 2.27 19.93 -26.17
N LYS A 632 1.33 20.52 -26.93
CA LYS A 632 -0.04 20.00 -27.10
C LYS A 632 -0.07 18.64 -27.78
N THR A 633 0.77 18.44 -28.80
CA THR A 633 0.88 17.17 -29.49
C THR A 633 1.37 16.08 -28.56
N ILE A 634 2.36 16.36 -27.70
CA ILE A 634 2.82 15.44 -26.63
C ILE A 634 1.67 15.15 -25.64
N ALA A 635 0.93 16.18 -25.21
CA ALA A 635 -0.21 16.00 -24.30
C ALA A 635 -1.24 15.02 -24.90
N GLN A 636 -1.60 15.17 -26.14
CA GLN A 636 -2.55 14.28 -26.82
C GLN A 636 -2.00 12.88 -27.09
N THR A 637 -0.75 12.77 -27.57
CA THR A 637 -0.21 11.48 -28.03
C THR A 637 0.31 10.61 -26.90
N TYR A 638 0.92 11.20 -25.87
CA TYR A 638 1.52 10.50 -24.73
C TYR A 638 0.62 10.49 -23.50
N PHE A 639 -0.02 11.61 -23.15
CA PHE A 639 -0.90 11.74 -21.98
C PHE A 639 -2.38 11.48 -22.32
N GLY A 640 -2.73 11.37 -23.61
CA GLY A 640 -4.07 10.98 -24.06
C GLY A 640 -5.08 12.12 -24.20
N ASN A 641 -4.82 13.29 -23.62
CA ASN A 641 -5.68 14.45 -23.65
C ASN A 641 -4.87 15.75 -23.69
N GLU A 642 -5.25 16.71 -24.54
CA GLU A 642 -4.63 18.04 -24.59
C GLU A 642 -4.78 18.83 -23.28
N GLU A 643 -5.81 18.53 -22.48
CA GLU A 643 -6.04 19.15 -21.18
C GLU A 643 -5.05 18.67 -20.08
N SER A 644 -4.31 17.58 -20.33
CA SER A 644 -3.24 17.11 -19.46
C SER A 644 -1.99 18.00 -19.58
N MET A 645 -2.20 19.31 -19.51
CA MET A 645 -1.15 20.31 -19.63
C MET A 645 -1.43 21.51 -18.71
N VAL A 646 -0.49 21.77 -17.81
CA VAL A 646 -0.46 22.98 -16.97
C VAL A 646 0.39 24.02 -17.69
N ARG A 647 -0.23 25.09 -18.14
CA ARG A 647 0.47 26.19 -18.82
C ARG A 647 0.66 27.39 -17.91
N LEU A 648 1.89 27.83 -17.75
CA LEU A 648 2.29 29.01 -17.00
C LEU A 648 2.98 29.98 -17.95
N ASP A 649 2.47 31.21 -18.03
CA ASP A 649 3.12 32.30 -18.75
C ASP A 649 4.12 33.00 -17.81
N MET A 650 5.41 32.75 -18.04
CA MET A 650 6.46 33.24 -17.16
C MET A 650 6.67 34.77 -17.25
N SER A 651 6.04 35.41 -18.19
CA SER A 651 5.98 36.88 -18.26
C SER A 651 5.18 37.50 -17.09
N GLU A 652 4.30 36.71 -16.46
CA GLU A 652 3.56 37.12 -15.24
C GLU A 652 4.42 37.02 -13.95
N TYR A 653 5.60 36.42 -14.03
CA TYR A 653 6.47 36.07 -12.90
C TYR A 653 7.82 36.83 -12.96
N GLN A 654 7.76 38.11 -13.37
CA GLN A 654 8.95 38.99 -13.45
C GLN A 654 9.35 39.56 -12.08
N ASP A 655 8.43 39.58 -11.12
CA ASP A 655 8.66 40.05 -9.75
C ASP A 655 8.96 38.90 -8.81
N PRO A 656 9.98 38.98 -7.93
CA PRO A 656 10.29 37.94 -6.93
C PRO A 656 9.10 37.58 -6.03
N SER A 657 8.21 38.52 -5.72
CA SER A 657 7.03 38.28 -4.89
C SER A 657 6.00 37.36 -5.55
N SER A 658 6.01 37.25 -6.87
CA SER A 658 5.09 36.39 -7.62
C SER A 658 5.35 34.88 -7.40
N ILE A 659 6.44 34.49 -6.74
CA ILE A 659 6.70 33.12 -6.33
C ILE A 659 5.55 32.52 -5.52
N HIS A 660 4.87 33.34 -4.69
CA HIS A 660 3.72 32.88 -3.89
C HIS A 660 2.54 32.41 -4.75
N ARG A 661 2.41 32.91 -5.95
CA ARG A 661 1.40 32.40 -6.91
C ARG A 661 1.70 31.00 -7.41
N LEU A 662 3.00 30.64 -7.49
CA LEU A 662 3.44 29.32 -7.95
C LEU A 662 3.32 28.26 -6.84
N ILE A 663 3.80 28.59 -5.61
CA ILE A 663 3.94 27.63 -4.51
C ILE A 663 2.98 27.88 -3.35
N GLY A 664 2.14 28.93 -3.40
CA GLY A 664 1.21 29.31 -2.35
C GLY A 664 1.79 30.32 -1.38
N GLU A 665 0.92 30.91 -0.54
CA GLU A 665 1.32 31.83 0.53
C GLU A 665 1.48 31.10 1.87
N PRO A 666 2.49 31.43 2.69
CA PRO A 666 2.58 30.92 4.05
C PRO A 666 1.31 31.24 4.83
N ASN A 667 0.76 30.25 5.51
CA ASN A 667 -0.48 30.34 6.31
C ASN A 667 -1.80 30.53 5.50
N SER A 668 -1.78 30.48 4.17
CA SER A 668 -2.98 30.42 3.35
C SER A 668 -3.50 28.97 3.22
N GLN A 669 -4.82 28.82 3.04
CA GLN A 669 -5.41 27.52 2.69
C GLN A 669 -5.28 27.20 1.19
N ASP A 670 -5.08 28.24 0.38
CA ASP A 670 -4.93 28.13 -1.06
C ASP A 670 -3.49 27.77 -1.42
N GLY A 671 -3.29 26.63 -2.04
CA GLY A 671 -2.00 26.22 -2.56
C GLY A 671 -1.59 27.03 -3.78
N GLY A 672 -0.34 26.93 -4.22
CA GLY A 672 0.15 27.60 -5.41
C GLY A 672 -0.42 27.02 -6.71
N LEU A 673 -0.54 27.85 -7.74
CA LEU A 673 -1.07 27.46 -9.05
C LEU A 673 -0.34 26.22 -9.63
N LEU A 674 0.98 26.22 -9.58
CA LEU A 674 1.80 25.09 -10.08
C LEU A 674 1.64 23.86 -9.18
N THR A 675 1.83 24.05 -7.87
CA THR A 675 1.82 22.93 -6.92
C THR A 675 0.47 22.24 -6.82
N GLU A 676 -0.64 23.00 -6.82
CA GLU A 676 -1.99 22.43 -6.80
C GLU A 676 -2.37 21.76 -8.13
N ALA A 677 -1.96 22.33 -9.27
CA ALA A 677 -2.25 21.74 -10.56
C ALA A 677 -1.56 20.37 -10.75
N VAL A 678 -0.26 20.28 -10.38
CA VAL A 678 0.49 19.02 -10.47
C VAL A 678 0.02 18.02 -9.40
N ARG A 679 -0.34 18.48 -8.20
CA ARG A 679 -0.90 17.63 -7.16
C ARG A 679 -2.23 16.96 -7.59
N LYS A 680 -3.10 17.71 -8.28
CA LYS A 680 -4.36 17.18 -8.84
C LYS A 680 -4.15 16.23 -10.03
N ASN A 681 -3.19 16.55 -10.88
CA ASN A 681 -2.85 15.75 -12.06
C ASN A 681 -1.35 15.47 -12.09
N PRO A 682 -0.86 14.44 -11.37
CA PRO A 682 0.58 14.13 -11.31
C PRO A 682 1.17 13.72 -12.67
N PHE A 683 0.35 13.17 -13.57
CA PHE A 683 0.75 12.77 -14.91
C PHE A 683 0.32 13.83 -15.92
N THR A 684 1.19 14.81 -16.13
CA THR A 684 0.86 16.02 -16.91
C THR A 684 2.10 16.65 -17.53
N ILE A 685 1.88 17.55 -18.51
CA ILE A 685 2.91 18.46 -19.02
C ILE A 685 2.85 19.76 -18.22
N VAL A 686 4.00 20.24 -17.80
CA VAL A 686 4.17 21.60 -17.29
C VAL A 686 4.87 22.43 -18.36
N LEU A 687 4.11 23.32 -19.00
CA LEU A 687 4.61 24.25 -20.02
C LEU A 687 4.90 25.61 -19.38
N LEU A 688 6.18 25.97 -19.36
CA LEU A 688 6.70 27.25 -18.89
C LEU A 688 6.95 28.14 -20.12
N ASP A 689 5.97 28.94 -20.50
CA ASP A 689 6.04 29.77 -21.70
C ASP A 689 6.79 31.08 -21.40
N GLU A 690 7.64 31.52 -22.32
CA GLU A 690 8.52 32.71 -22.17
C GLU A 690 9.43 32.66 -20.95
N PHE A 691 10.10 31.51 -20.74
CA PHE A 691 10.89 31.19 -19.54
C PHE A 691 11.98 32.23 -19.21
N GLU A 692 12.52 32.92 -20.25
CA GLU A 692 13.50 34.00 -20.10
C GLU A 692 12.95 35.26 -19.40
N LYS A 693 11.65 35.40 -19.26
CA LYS A 693 11.01 36.59 -18.67
C LYS A 693 10.91 36.50 -17.14
N ALA A 694 11.02 35.28 -16.59
CA ALA A 694 10.88 35.08 -15.16
C ALA A 694 12.03 35.68 -14.35
N ASP A 695 11.73 36.08 -13.11
CA ASP A 695 12.76 36.49 -12.15
C ASP A 695 13.74 35.34 -11.83
N LYS A 696 15.01 35.67 -11.60
CA LYS A 696 16.08 34.67 -11.36
C LYS A 696 15.83 33.82 -10.11
N ASN A 697 15.18 34.34 -9.09
CA ASN A 697 14.86 33.56 -7.89
C ASN A 697 13.78 32.53 -8.18
N ILE A 698 12.82 32.84 -9.04
CA ILE A 698 11.79 31.91 -9.49
C ILE A 698 12.39 30.81 -10.36
N LEU A 699 13.32 31.16 -11.25
CA LEU A 699 14.07 30.15 -12.03
C LEU A 699 14.84 29.16 -11.12
N ASN A 700 15.37 29.63 -9.97
CA ASN A 700 16.06 28.75 -9.02
C ASN A 700 15.14 27.74 -8.34
N VAL A 701 13.84 28.02 -8.19
CA VAL A 701 12.87 27.05 -7.64
C VAL A 701 12.75 25.82 -8.55
N PHE A 702 12.85 26.03 -9.86
CA PHE A 702 12.81 24.90 -10.81
C PHE A 702 14.04 24.02 -10.75
N LEU A 703 15.19 24.48 -10.21
CA LEU A 703 16.34 23.61 -9.99
C LEU A 703 15.98 22.41 -9.10
N GLN A 704 15.20 22.63 -8.04
CA GLN A 704 14.75 21.56 -7.16
C GLN A 704 13.83 20.58 -7.92
N VAL A 705 12.96 21.10 -8.78
CA VAL A 705 12.07 20.25 -9.61
C VAL A 705 12.88 19.40 -10.58
N PHE A 706 13.89 19.97 -11.24
CA PHE A 706 14.73 19.26 -12.21
C PHE A 706 15.64 18.20 -11.55
N ASP A 707 16.15 18.48 -10.35
CA ASP A 707 17.12 17.60 -9.67
C ASP A 707 16.47 16.50 -8.84
N ASP A 708 15.50 16.91 -7.99
CA ASP A 708 14.88 16.04 -7.00
C ASP A 708 13.48 15.57 -7.43
N GLY A 709 12.96 16.05 -8.58
CA GLY A 709 11.60 15.72 -9.05
C GLY A 709 10.49 16.11 -8.08
N ARG A 710 10.75 17.07 -7.18
CA ARG A 710 9.79 17.48 -6.15
C ARG A 710 9.86 18.97 -5.87
N LEU A 711 8.80 19.52 -5.34
CA LEU A 711 8.73 20.92 -4.91
C LEU A 711 7.91 21.03 -3.62
N THR A 712 8.46 21.67 -2.60
CA THR A 712 7.74 21.93 -1.35
C THR A 712 6.95 23.23 -1.48
N ASP A 713 5.65 23.19 -1.23
CA ASP A 713 4.79 24.36 -1.23
C ASP A 713 4.97 25.20 0.05
N ALA A 714 4.38 26.39 0.07
CA ALA A 714 4.49 27.30 1.22
C ALA A 714 3.81 26.78 2.50
N SER A 715 2.96 25.74 2.42
CA SER A 715 2.37 25.07 3.57
C SER A 715 3.21 23.86 4.07
N GLY A 716 4.40 23.65 3.50
CA GLY A 716 5.31 22.56 3.86
C GLY A 716 4.96 21.21 3.22
N ARG A 717 4.01 21.15 2.28
CA ARG A 717 3.66 19.92 1.57
C ARG A 717 4.59 19.72 0.39
N THR A 718 5.12 18.52 0.21
CA THR A 718 5.95 18.15 -0.93
C THR A 718 5.07 17.65 -2.07
N VAL A 719 5.24 18.21 -3.27
CA VAL A 719 4.55 17.84 -4.51
C VAL A 719 5.53 17.12 -5.41
N ASP A 720 5.13 15.95 -5.92
CA ASP A 720 5.93 15.10 -6.79
C ASP A 720 5.77 15.51 -8.26
N PHE A 721 6.90 15.74 -8.94
CA PHE A 721 7.01 16.06 -10.36
C PHE A 721 7.63 14.93 -11.17
N THR A 722 7.94 13.77 -10.56
CA THR A 722 8.62 12.67 -11.25
C THR A 722 7.83 12.12 -12.44
N ASN A 723 6.51 12.33 -12.47
CA ASN A 723 5.63 11.89 -13.55
C ASN A 723 5.22 13.01 -14.52
N THR A 724 5.90 14.16 -14.45
CA THR A 724 5.65 15.30 -15.35
C THR A 724 6.66 15.35 -16.47
N VAL A 725 6.27 15.94 -17.60
CA VAL A 725 7.18 16.44 -18.64
C VAL A 725 7.26 17.95 -18.52
N LEU A 726 8.45 18.49 -18.30
CA LEU A 726 8.69 19.91 -18.18
C LEU A 726 9.13 20.46 -19.54
N ILE A 727 8.45 21.44 -20.05
CA ILE A 727 8.77 22.13 -21.31
C ILE A 727 8.88 23.61 -21.03
N ALA A 728 10.08 24.17 -21.15
CA ALA A 728 10.30 25.60 -21.14
C ALA A 728 10.41 26.11 -22.59
N THR A 729 9.70 27.18 -22.94
CA THR A 729 9.86 27.83 -24.24
C THR A 729 10.61 29.16 -24.08
N SER A 730 11.43 29.48 -25.03
CA SER A 730 12.17 30.76 -25.07
C SER A 730 12.32 31.29 -26.47
N ASN A 731 12.29 32.60 -26.59
CA ASN A 731 12.56 33.34 -27.82
C ASN A 731 14.01 33.87 -27.88
N ALA A 732 14.84 33.51 -26.92
CA ALA A 732 16.27 33.88 -26.91
C ALA A 732 17.00 33.40 -28.16
N GLY A 733 17.86 34.23 -28.70
CA GLY A 733 18.63 33.93 -29.90
C GLY A 733 17.84 33.86 -31.21
N THR A 734 16.57 34.33 -31.25
CA THR A 734 15.72 34.25 -32.44
C THR A 734 16.39 34.85 -33.69
N GLN A 735 17.03 36.01 -33.57
CA GLN A 735 17.71 36.67 -34.71
C GLN A 735 18.86 35.79 -35.24
N TYR A 736 19.68 35.24 -34.33
CA TYR A 736 20.77 34.36 -34.70
C TYR A 736 20.27 33.08 -35.40
N ILE A 737 19.16 32.49 -34.93
CA ILE A 737 18.56 31.29 -35.54
C ILE A 737 18.09 31.62 -36.98
N GLN A 738 17.42 32.76 -37.19
CA GLN A 738 16.94 33.19 -38.52
C GLN A 738 18.13 33.39 -39.49
N ASP A 739 19.16 34.12 -39.07
CA ASP A 739 20.32 34.42 -39.89
C ASP A 739 21.11 33.14 -40.23
N SER A 740 21.27 32.25 -39.26
CA SER A 740 21.97 30.95 -39.39
C SER A 740 21.26 30.00 -40.36
N VAL A 741 19.94 29.95 -40.35
CA VAL A 741 19.17 29.14 -41.30
C VAL A 741 19.34 29.68 -42.74
N VAL A 742 19.33 30.98 -42.93
CA VAL A 742 19.58 31.60 -44.23
C VAL A 742 21.01 31.28 -44.74
N GLN A 743 21.99 31.20 -43.82
CA GLN A 743 23.39 30.87 -44.14
C GLN A 743 23.65 29.35 -44.27
N GLY A 744 22.65 28.52 -44.00
CA GLY A 744 22.80 27.08 -44.11
C GLY A 744 23.66 26.43 -42.98
N VAL A 745 23.76 27.06 -41.80
CA VAL A 745 24.49 26.54 -40.63
C VAL A 745 23.74 25.32 -40.09
N ASP A 746 24.47 24.30 -39.73
CA ASP A 746 23.90 23.10 -39.13
C ASP A 746 23.36 23.36 -37.72
N VAL A 747 22.38 22.51 -37.25
CA VAL A 747 21.68 22.74 -35.99
C VAL A 747 22.59 22.57 -34.79
N GLU A 748 23.54 21.64 -34.78
CA GLU A 748 24.45 21.43 -33.64
C GLU A 748 25.38 22.65 -33.44
N THR A 749 25.85 23.23 -34.54
CA THR A 749 26.63 24.48 -34.49
C THR A 749 25.76 25.65 -33.99
N MET A 750 24.51 25.76 -34.47
CA MET A 750 23.56 26.78 -33.96
C MET A 750 23.34 26.61 -32.46
N LYS A 751 23.06 25.39 -32.01
CA LYS A 751 22.80 25.05 -30.61
C LYS A 751 24.00 25.40 -29.73
N THR A 752 25.21 25.03 -30.13
CA THR A 752 26.41 25.33 -29.38
C THR A 752 26.58 26.85 -29.20
N HIS A 753 26.41 27.61 -30.27
CA HIS A 753 26.51 29.07 -30.21
C HIS A 753 25.43 29.69 -29.31
N LEU A 754 24.18 29.25 -29.44
CA LEU A 754 23.07 29.69 -28.59
C LEU A 754 23.35 29.45 -27.11
N ILE A 755 23.86 28.27 -26.76
CA ILE A 755 24.17 27.93 -25.37
C ILE A 755 25.31 28.84 -24.88
N GLU A 756 26.37 29.04 -25.66
CA GLU A 756 27.56 29.76 -25.23
C GLU A 756 27.42 31.26 -25.19
N GLN A 757 26.70 31.83 -26.13
CA GLN A 757 26.63 33.30 -26.30
C GLN A 757 25.31 33.91 -25.83
N GLU A 758 24.17 33.27 -26.12
CA GLU A 758 22.86 33.87 -25.88
C GLU A 758 22.27 33.43 -24.51
N LEU A 759 22.35 32.14 -24.18
CA LEU A 759 21.68 31.62 -23.00
C LEU A 759 22.49 31.82 -21.70
N ARG A 760 23.82 31.78 -21.76
CA ARG A 760 24.69 32.03 -20.58
C ARG A 760 24.52 33.42 -19.96
N GLY A 761 24.07 34.38 -20.75
CA GLY A 761 23.74 35.72 -20.25
C GLY A 761 22.42 35.79 -19.47
N GLN A 762 21.49 34.90 -19.77
CA GLN A 762 20.15 34.88 -19.21
C GLN A 762 19.93 33.83 -18.13
N TYR A 763 20.52 32.64 -18.29
CA TYR A 763 20.37 31.50 -17.41
C TYR A 763 21.68 31.14 -16.73
N ARG A 764 21.60 30.62 -15.53
CA ARG A 764 22.77 30.02 -14.85
C ARG A 764 23.18 28.72 -15.55
N PRO A 765 24.48 28.41 -15.66
CA PRO A 765 24.95 27.17 -16.28
C PRO A 765 24.35 25.93 -15.64
N GLU A 766 24.14 25.94 -14.31
CA GLU A 766 23.52 24.85 -13.56
C GLU A 766 22.12 24.50 -14.08
N LEU A 767 21.32 25.53 -14.42
CA LEU A 767 19.97 25.35 -14.91
C LEU A 767 19.97 24.76 -16.31
N LEU A 768 20.84 25.26 -17.21
CA LEU A 768 20.96 24.75 -18.59
C LEU A 768 21.39 23.27 -18.63
N ASN A 769 22.25 22.84 -17.70
CA ASN A 769 22.71 21.46 -17.60
C ASN A 769 21.64 20.49 -17.06
N ARG A 770 20.49 20.99 -16.60
CA ARG A 770 19.40 20.15 -16.08
C ARG A 770 18.34 19.78 -17.13
N PHE A 771 18.36 20.46 -18.27
CA PHE A 771 17.52 20.06 -19.39
C PHE A 771 18.09 18.82 -20.06
N ASP A 772 17.23 17.82 -20.30
CA ASP A 772 17.57 16.61 -21.05
C ASP A 772 17.79 16.90 -22.54
N GLY A 773 17.20 18.01 -23.03
CA GLY A 773 17.37 18.47 -24.39
C GLY A 773 17.13 19.96 -24.54
N ILE A 774 18.08 20.65 -25.18
CA ILE A 774 17.88 21.99 -25.69
C ILE A 774 17.61 21.84 -27.21
N ILE A 775 16.40 22.21 -27.62
CA ILE A 775 15.85 21.94 -28.96
C ILE A 775 15.66 23.26 -29.69
N VAL A 776 16.25 23.37 -30.87
CA VAL A 776 16.17 24.57 -31.71
C VAL A 776 15.09 24.36 -32.77
N PHE A 777 14.06 25.22 -32.74
CA PHE A 777 12.99 25.27 -33.74
C PHE A 777 13.40 26.19 -34.89
N LYS A 778 13.36 25.67 -36.09
CA LYS A 778 13.67 26.42 -37.32
C LYS A 778 12.48 27.24 -37.76
N PRO A 779 12.70 28.39 -38.44
CA PRO A 779 11.65 29.11 -39.16
C PRO A 779 10.96 28.16 -40.16
N LEU A 780 9.64 28.34 -40.31
CA LEU A 780 8.85 27.52 -41.23
C LEU A 780 9.05 27.96 -42.69
N THR A 781 9.16 26.98 -43.58
CA THR A 781 9.18 27.16 -45.01
C THR A 781 7.77 27.39 -45.55
N LYS A 782 7.68 27.92 -46.80
CA LYS A 782 6.39 28.12 -47.48
C LYS A 782 5.61 26.80 -47.66
N ASP A 783 6.32 25.72 -47.96
CA ASP A 783 5.70 24.39 -48.14
C ASP A 783 5.16 23.84 -46.81
N GLU A 784 5.87 24.06 -45.70
CA GLU A 784 5.38 23.68 -44.36
C GLU A 784 4.16 24.52 -43.97
N ILE A 785 4.13 25.83 -44.29
CA ILE A 785 2.94 26.68 -44.03
C ILE A 785 1.74 26.18 -44.84
N LEU A 786 1.94 25.75 -46.09
CA LEU A 786 0.86 25.15 -46.89
C LEU A 786 0.32 23.86 -46.25
N GLN A 787 1.20 23.00 -45.76
CA GLN A 787 0.79 21.80 -45.05
C GLN A 787 0.05 22.11 -43.73
N ILE A 788 0.51 23.12 -42.97
CA ILE A 788 -0.17 23.60 -41.78
C ILE A 788 -1.56 24.15 -42.12
N ALA A 789 -1.70 24.89 -43.21
CA ALA A 789 -3.00 25.37 -43.66
C ALA A 789 -3.97 24.22 -43.99
N ARG A 790 -3.50 23.16 -44.64
CA ARG A 790 -4.29 21.94 -44.89
C ARG A 790 -4.74 21.28 -43.59
N LEU A 791 -3.85 21.12 -42.59
CA LEU A 791 -4.21 20.57 -41.29
C LEU A 791 -5.25 21.41 -40.55
N MET A 792 -5.10 22.76 -40.59
CA MET A 792 -6.09 23.65 -39.98
C MET A 792 -7.45 23.58 -40.65
N ILE A 793 -7.50 23.49 -41.97
CA ILE A 793 -8.74 23.30 -42.76
C ILE A 793 -9.37 21.94 -42.42
N ALA A 794 -8.58 20.87 -42.29
CA ALA A 794 -9.08 19.56 -41.87
C ALA A 794 -9.68 19.57 -40.44
N GLN A 795 -9.11 20.38 -39.54
CA GLN A 795 -9.70 20.59 -38.19
C GLN A 795 -11.04 21.31 -38.26
N VAL A 796 -11.19 22.31 -39.19
CA VAL A 796 -12.47 22.97 -39.43
C VAL A 796 -13.49 21.96 -39.97
N SER A 797 -13.10 21.11 -40.93
CA SER A 797 -13.94 20.04 -41.48
C SER A 797 -14.45 19.13 -40.38
N LYS A 798 -13.56 18.65 -39.53
CA LYS A 798 -13.92 17.75 -38.40
C LYS A 798 -14.90 18.41 -37.40
N ARG A 799 -14.75 19.70 -37.13
CA ARG A 799 -15.72 20.47 -36.30
C ARG A 799 -17.11 20.56 -36.95
N LEU A 800 -17.20 20.69 -38.26
CA LEU A 800 -18.48 20.73 -38.99
C LEU A 800 -19.12 19.35 -39.13
N GLU A 801 -18.32 18.29 -39.27
CA GLU A 801 -18.78 16.90 -39.29
C GLU A 801 -19.55 16.53 -38.02
N THR A 802 -19.15 17.04 -36.86
CA THR A 802 -19.90 16.83 -35.61
C THR A 802 -21.31 17.43 -35.64
N LYS A 803 -21.52 18.43 -36.51
CA LYS A 803 -22.83 19.04 -36.78
C LYS A 803 -23.56 18.35 -37.96
N GLY A 804 -22.93 17.34 -38.56
CA GLY A 804 -23.46 16.62 -39.71
C GLY A 804 -23.34 17.38 -41.03
N ILE A 805 -22.39 18.28 -41.15
CA ILE A 805 -22.11 19.11 -42.35
C ILE A 805 -20.70 18.76 -42.82
N SER A 806 -20.58 18.47 -44.12
CA SER A 806 -19.26 18.25 -44.74
C SER A 806 -18.64 19.59 -45.19
N PHE A 807 -17.31 19.72 -45.06
CA PHE A 807 -16.59 20.90 -45.47
C PHE A 807 -15.37 20.51 -46.31
N ARG A 808 -15.14 21.26 -47.42
CA ARG A 808 -13.97 21.14 -48.29
C ARG A 808 -13.52 22.53 -48.70
N ALA A 809 -12.21 22.71 -48.78
CA ALA A 809 -11.62 23.91 -49.42
C ALA A 809 -10.87 23.46 -50.66
N SER A 810 -10.93 24.27 -51.75
CA SER A 810 -10.14 24.00 -52.95
C SER A 810 -8.64 24.16 -52.66
N ASP A 811 -7.79 23.39 -53.34
CA ASP A 811 -6.33 23.47 -53.17
C ASP A 811 -5.80 24.90 -53.50
N GLU A 812 -6.40 25.56 -54.43
CA GLU A 812 -6.07 26.95 -54.79
C GLU A 812 -6.42 27.91 -53.64
N MET A 813 -7.55 27.73 -52.98
CA MET A 813 -7.93 28.52 -51.80
C MET A 813 -6.99 28.26 -50.61
N VAL A 814 -6.65 27.00 -50.37
CA VAL A 814 -5.68 26.66 -49.30
C VAL A 814 -4.31 27.29 -49.58
N ALA A 815 -3.84 27.28 -50.84
CA ALA A 815 -2.60 27.94 -51.23
C ALA A 815 -2.67 29.45 -51.01
N LEU A 816 -3.81 30.07 -51.35
CA LEU A 816 -4.02 31.51 -51.13
C LEU A 816 -4.01 31.88 -49.66
N LEU A 817 -4.68 31.07 -48.80
CA LEU A 817 -4.68 31.25 -47.35
C LEU A 817 -3.26 31.13 -46.79
N ALA A 818 -2.51 30.13 -47.25
CA ALA A 818 -1.13 29.89 -46.83
C ALA A 818 -0.21 31.08 -47.21
N ASP A 819 -0.35 31.62 -48.44
CA ASP A 819 0.46 32.75 -48.89
C ASP A 819 0.10 34.08 -48.18
N LYS A 820 -1.20 34.30 -47.88
CA LYS A 820 -1.65 35.44 -47.05
C LYS A 820 -1.21 35.31 -45.60
N GLY A 821 -1.14 34.07 -45.09
CA GLY A 821 -0.76 33.77 -43.73
C GLY A 821 0.75 33.56 -43.50
N TYR A 822 1.56 33.61 -44.53
CA TYR A 822 3.00 33.43 -44.42
C TYR A 822 3.69 34.73 -44.02
N ASP A 823 4.41 34.70 -42.91
CA ASP A 823 5.31 35.74 -42.44
C ASP A 823 6.64 35.13 -41.94
N PRO A 824 7.77 35.46 -42.58
CA PRO A 824 9.06 34.90 -42.16
C PRO A 824 9.43 35.18 -40.69
N THR A 825 8.90 36.25 -40.10
CA THR A 825 9.21 36.69 -38.73
C THR A 825 8.30 36.08 -37.72
N PHE A 826 6.99 35.92 -38.05
CA PHE A 826 5.95 35.45 -37.12
C PHE A 826 5.46 34.02 -37.40
N GLY A 827 6.06 33.33 -38.37
CA GLY A 827 5.76 31.93 -38.69
C GLY A 827 4.29 31.69 -39.06
N ALA A 828 3.67 30.66 -38.46
CA ALA A 828 2.27 30.29 -38.73
C ALA A 828 1.23 31.10 -37.90
N ARG A 829 1.65 32.03 -37.02
CA ARG A 829 0.73 32.80 -36.19
C ARG A 829 -0.25 33.67 -36.97
N PRO A 830 0.17 34.37 -38.07
CA PRO A 830 -0.75 35.12 -38.93
C PRO A 830 -1.74 34.20 -39.66
N LEU A 831 -1.32 33.00 -40.10
CA LEU A 831 -2.18 32.02 -40.77
C LEU A 831 -3.44 31.66 -39.98
N ARG A 832 -3.30 31.48 -38.67
CA ARG A 832 -4.45 31.20 -37.80
C ARG A 832 -5.50 32.31 -37.84
N ARG A 833 -5.04 33.56 -37.87
CA ARG A 833 -5.90 34.75 -37.95
C ARG A 833 -6.58 34.84 -39.34
N VAL A 834 -5.83 34.60 -40.40
CA VAL A 834 -6.38 34.57 -41.78
C VAL A 834 -7.46 33.49 -41.92
N ILE A 835 -7.23 32.26 -41.38
CA ILE A 835 -8.24 31.20 -41.42
C ILE A 835 -9.49 31.58 -40.61
N GLN A 836 -9.32 32.20 -39.44
CA GLN A 836 -10.44 32.67 -38.65
C GLN A 836 -11.26 33.73 -39.35
N GLU A 837 -10.60 34.71 -39.99
CA GLU A 837 -11.25 35.82 -40.68
C GLU A 837 -11.92 35.39 -41.98
N GLU A 838 -11.26 34.58 -42.80
CA GLU A 838 -11.75 34.22 -44.16
C GLU A 838 -12.55 32.90 -44.16
N VAL A 839 -12.26 31.94 -43.28
CA VAL A 839 -12.94 30.64 -43.27
C VAL A 839 -14.02 30.56 -42.20
N ASP A 840 -13.66 30.76 -40.91
CA ASP A 840 -14.60 30.59 -39.80
C ASP A 840 -15.74 31.61 -39.88
N ASN A 841 -15.44 32.89 -40.19
CA ASN A 841 -16.48 33.92 -40.35
C ASN A 841 -17.38 33.66 -41.58
N ALA A 842 -16.82 33.23 -42.71
CA ALA A 842 -17.60 32.90 -43.87
C ALA A 842 -18.55 31.71 -43.63
N ILE A 843 -18.05 30.65 -42.92
CA ILE A 843 -18.87 29.53 -42.51
C ILE A 843 -19.95 29.96 -41.52
N ALA A 844 -19.61 30.80 -40.54
CA ALA A 844 -20.56 31.28 -39.54
C ALA A 844 -21.72 32.04 -40.19
N ASN A 845 -21.45 32.88 -41.15
CA ASN A 845 -22.48 33.63 -41.88
C ASN A 845 -23.45 32.70 -42.64
N VAL A 846 -22.93 31.70 -43.33
CA VAL A 846 -23.74 30.73 -44.08
C VAL A 846 -24.60 29.86 -43.14
N LEU A 847 -24.07 29.53 -41.99
CA LEU A 847 -24.81 28.79 -40.94
C LEU A 847 -25.92 29.65 -40.33
N LEU A 848 -25.67 30.94 -40.06
CA LEU A 848 -26.63 31.89 -39.52
C LEU A 848 -27.77 32.22 -40.51
N GLU A 849 -27.48 32.30 -41.81
CA GLU A 849 -28.47 32.46 -42.86
C GLU A 849 -29.39 31.25 -43.02
N GLY A 850 -29.08 30.13 -42.40
CA GLY A 850 -29.89 28.91 -42.46
C GLY A 850 -29.92 28.21 -43.83
N THR A 851 -28.98 28.59 -44.69
CA THR A 851 -28.91 28.08 -46.07
C THR A 851 -28.35 26.66 -46.18
N VAL A 852 -27.64 26.19 -45.12
CA VAL A 852 -27.02 24.84 -44.99
C VAL A 852 -27.84 23.94 -44.09
N ARG A 853 -28.10 22.72 -44.54
CA ARG A 853 -28.77 21.66 -43.75
C ARG A 853 -27.82 20.51 -43.43
N ARG A 854 -28.22 19.63 -42.51
CA ARG A 854 -27.50 18.38 -42.29
C ARG A 854 -27.32 17.60 -43.58
N ARG A 855 -26.12 17.04 -43.80
CA ARG A 855 -25.60 16.32 -44.98
C ARG A 855 -25.22 17.22 -46.18
N ASP A 856 -25.46 18.53 -46.13
CA ASP A 856 -24.94 19.43 -47.16
C ASP A 856 -23.43 19.51 -47.03
N THR A 857 -22.75 19.85 -48.18
CA THR A 857 -21.32 20.08 -48.24
C THR A 857 -21.06 21.57 -48.51
N ILE A 858 -20.27 22.18 -47.65
CA ILE A 858 -19.76 23.53 -47.86
C ILE A 858 -18.43 23.41 -48.58
N VAL A 859 -18.32 24.04 -49.76
CA VAL A 859 -17.10 24.11 -50.53
C VAL A 859 -16.60 25.55 -50.54
N LEU A 860 -15.38 25.78 -50.04
CA LEU A 860 -14.73 27.08 -50.03
C LEU A 860 -13.80 27.20 -51.23
N GLU A 861 -14.12 28.17 -52.14
CA GLU A 861 -13.36 28.48 -53.34
C GLU A 861 -12.87 29.94 -53.32
N ILE A 862 -11.97 30.35 -54.24
CA ILE A 862 -11.44 31.74 -54.32
C ILE A 862 -12.57 32.76 -54.45
N GLY A 863 -13.70 32.37 -55.03
CA GLY A 863 -14.87 33.23 -55.24
C GLY A 863 -15.87 33.29 -54.09
N GLY A 864 -15.62 32.58 -53.01
CA GLY A 864 -16.53 32.49 -51.85
C GLY A 864 -16.99 31.07 -51.53
N ILE A 865 -18.08 30.94 -50.77
CA ILE A 865 -18.64 29.65 -50.36
C ILE A 865 -19.67 29.19 -51.38
N ARG A 866 -19.53 27.95 -51.85
CA ARG A 866 -20.54 27.19 -52.60
C ARG A 866 -21.12 26.10 -51.70
N ILE A 867 -22.46 25.97 -51.77
CA ILE A 867 -23.16 24.93 -51.00
C ILE A 867 -23.62 23.85 -51.96
N GLU A 868 -23.14 22.64 -51.77
CA GLU A 868 -23.61 21.44 -52.46
C GLU A 868 -24.67 20.77 -51.60
N LYS A 869 -25.90 20.80 -52.14
CA LYS A 869 -27.04 20.18 -51.41
C LYS A 869 -26.97 18.65 -51.49
N ALA A 870 -27.22 17.99 -50.36
CA ALA A 870 -27.37 16.56 -50.35
C ALA A 870 -28.58 16.14 -51.20
N GLU A 871 -28.42 15.10 -52.02
CA GLU A 871 -29.57 14.51 -52.75
C GLU A 871 -30.59 14.03 -51.71
N THR A 872 -31.84 14.50 -51.86
CA THR A 872 -32.96 14.06 -51.01
C THR A 872 -33.16 12.56 -51.22
N LEU A 873 -32.99 11.76 -50.18
CA LEU A 873 -33.36 10.36 -50.13
C LEU A 873 -34.86 10.21 -50.23
#